data_0c8732c59f15725ac254ac8d1f7195f9
#
_entry.id   0c8732c59f15725ac254ac8d1f7195f9
#
_cell.length_a   1.000
_cell.length_b   1.000
_cell.length_c   1.000
_cell.angle_alpha   90.00
_cell.angle_beta   90.00
_cell.angle_gamma   90.00
#
_symmetry.space_group_name_H-M   'P 1'
#
loop_
_entity.id
_entity.type
_entity.pdbx_description
1 polymer ?
#
loop_
_entity_poly.entity_id
_entity_poly.type
_entity_poly.pdbx_seq_one_letter_code
_entity_poly.pdbx_strand_id
1 'polypeptide(L)'
;MKKWKFYINGVEIQLDIFNFDSLKYVIGRDTDYWGYFREASIDKLVFLKQDAKTMKDFFESEGVNSENTFKIKKLNVSMSCYEDFQTGVIDFYNYKEVYNNNNKLLKVEVDIVGNSEQQKIKTREDLDLKIGRNTSVEDQNINTISPINVKYKTRPLKLEAFSGIADAYLNVAIPDGQLSNRDLTIPTQETNNNILFYQNAALGTTVIDGVSGGLLFQEMSLRQHSETQDTNISLEFNIDFDYNSLNAIPAVNAIKLKMQSYTYDGVNFTFVNSGIIEQVDEDPGTNSANFSGTYNFQKDESLVYRLVVECSAALFTITFQESTINYSYNELSFDSEHSSFLIYEVFQNLIEQMTDKKDVFQSDLFGRIDLGYTADGLASGIAVTNGLFLRNAELSDGDPVELEANFQDLYKSLNSIYGLSMWFDGEKINIERRADVFGTNEIEIEPQEISRELFTKLLYTNIKVGNKQIKYENTNGTNEYNTILQFSSPLRIKANNLDLVTKYNTDYLGVELAKRLSFASDANVDTKYDDKVFLCTVQEVAGTYETILGLSGGFTLVEGVILPSYAGNLDFSPKRMLLNNSDLINSAFWKNQTDALRFEKSQNLAALVTQKTGEASTLVELENVAYSEMTEAKFIPMLWNFKVSENDLWKVMNNQLDVFKFSLGCDTKYGYLWKAQIQNDLGEITLIEKQT
;
A
#
# COMPACT_ATOMS: atom_id res chain seq x y z
N MET A 1 49.36 25.82 9.89
CA MET A 1 47.98 25.58 10.34
C MET A 1 47.75 24.08 10.30
N LYS A 2 47.04 23.53 11.29
CA LYS A 2 46.59 22.12 11.21
C LYS A 2 45.63 21.98 10.02
N LYS A 3 45.76 20.92 9.25
CA LYS A 3 44.88 20.67 8.09
C LYS A 3 43.45 20.37 8.50
N TRP A 4 43.28 19.77 9.69
CA TRP A 4 42.03 19.33 10.24
C TRP A 4 41.82 19.87 11.65
N LYS A 5 40.59 20.18 12.00
CA LYS A 5 40.12 20.49 13.34
C LYS A 5 38.93 19.58 13.71
N PHE A 6 38.91 19.13 14.95
CA PHE A 6 37.89 18.24 15.50
C PHE A 6 37.21 18.91 16.67
N TYR A 7 35.93 18.77 16.72
CA TYR A 7 35.10 19.33 17.78
C TYR A 7 34.19 18.25 18.35
N ILE A 8 34.02 18.24 19.67
CA ILE A 8 33.01 17.46 20.38
C ILE A 8 32.16 18.45 21.16
N ASN A 9 30.85 18.41 20.99
CA ASN A 9 29.90 19.34 21.60
C ASN A 9 30.31 20.81 21.42
N GLY A 10 30.85 21.14 20.23
CA GLY A 10 31.32 22.48 19.90
C GLY A 10 32.71 22.86 20.46
N VAL A 11 33.33 22.02 21.28
CA VAL A 11 34.68 22.25 21.87
C VAL A 11 35.74 21.61 20.98
N GLU A 12 36.74 22.41 20.57
CA GLU A 12 37.90 21.92 19.76
C GLU A 12 38.74 20.94 20.57
N ILE A 13 38.95 19.73 20.02
CA ILE A 13 39.85 18.73 20.60
C ILE A 13 41.29 19.10 20.29
N GLN A 14 42.14 19.16 21.32
CA GLN A 14 43.53 19.62 21.20
C GLN A 14 44.49 18.55 20.64
N LEU A 15 44.15 17.28 20.78
CA LEU A 15 44.98 16.16 20.37
C LEU A 15 44.48 15.56 19.06
N ASP A 16 45.43 15.07 18.25
CA ASP A 16 45.08 14.38 17.03
C ASP A 16 44.45 12.99 17.33
N ILE A 17 43.42 12.61 16.61
CA ILE A 17 42.83 11.28 16.67
C ILE A 17 43.81 10.31 16.00
N PHE A 18 44.15 9.21 16.68
CA PHE A 18 45.24 8.30 16.30
C PHE A 18 45.08 7.67 14.92
N ASN A 19 43.84 7.30 14.54
CA ASN A 19 43.56 6.58 13.29
C ASN A 19 42.83 7.46 12.27
N PHE A 20 43.02 8.76 12.32
CA PHE A 20 42.29 9.67 11.43
C PHE A 20 42.58 9.43 9.95
N ASP A 21 43.78 8.94 9.61
CA ASP A 21 44.17 8.61 8.21
C ASP A 21 43.30 7.51 7.60
N SER A 22 42.56 6.74 8.41
CA SER A 22 41.61 5.76 7.95
C SER A 22 40.21 6.34 7.64
N LEU A 23 39.99 7.62 7.93
CA LEU A 23 38.73 8.31 7.67
C LEU A 23 38.43 8.30 6.17
N LYS A 24 37.33 7.65 5.82
CA LYS A 24 36.76 7.69 4.49
C LYS A 24 35.42 8.41 4.58
N TYR A 25 35.31 9.49 3.85
CA TYR A 25 34.05 10.21 3.72
C TYR A 25 33.47 9.99 2.34
N VAL A 26 32.23 9.61 2.29
CA VAL A 26 31.52 9.25 1.06
C VAL A 26 30.22 10.05 1.00
N ILE A 27 29.97 10.66 -0.14
CA ILE A 27 28.63 11.09 -0.55
C ILE A 27 28.23 10.21 -1.71
N GLY A 28 27.14 9.49 -1.60
CA GLY A 28 26.66 8.62 -2.65
C GLY A 28 25.17 8.77 -2.89
N ARG A 29 24.74 8.52 -4.12
CA ARG A 29 23.33 8.41 -4.44
C ARG A 29 22.85 7.05 -3.93
N ASP A 30 21.88 7.08 -3.02
CA ASP A 30 21.21 5.88 -2.53
C ASP A 30 20.28 5.32 -3.61
N THR A 31 20.26 4.01 -3.79
CA THR A 31 19.44 3.37 -4.83
C THR A 31 17.96 3.24 -4.44
N ASP A 32 17.66 3.22 -3.14
CA ASP A 32 16.29 3.11 -2.64
C ASP A 32 15.59 4.47 -2.63
N TYR A 33 16.34 5.52 -2.22
CA TYR A 33 15.82 6.89 -2.10
C TYR A 33 16.18 7.81 -3.25
N TRP A 34 17.09 7.41 -4.14
CA TRP A 34 17.57 8.21 -5.28
C TRP A 34 18.14 9.60 -4.94
N GLY A 35 18.41 9.84 -3.69
CA GLY A 35 19.03 11.06 -3.20
C GLY A 35 20.44 10.84 -2.68
N TYR A 36 21.06 11.92 -2.22
CA TYR A 36 22.43 11.87 -1.74
C TYR A 36 22.48 11.66 -0.24
N PHE A 37 23.13 10.59 0.16
CA PHE A 37 23.40 10.26 1.54
C PHE A 37 24.88 10.41 1.83
N ARG A 38 25.19 11.01 2.97
CA ARG A 38 26.55 11.19 3.45
C ARG A 38 26.88 10.07 4.41
N GLU A 39 27.89 9.30 4.08
CA GLU A 39 28.40 8.25 4.94
C GLU A 39 29.83 8.57 5.31
N ALA A 40 30.13 8.57 6.60
CA ALA A 40 31.50 8.51 7.05
C ALA A 40 31.77 7.09 7.53
N SER A 41 32.73 6.44 6.95
CA SER A 41 33.22 5.19 7.49
C SER A 41 34.60 5.43 8.09
N ILE A 42 34.71 5.18 9.37
CA ILE A 42 35.97 5.04 10.09
C ILE A 42 35.91 3.70 10.77
N ASP A 43 37.00 2.94 10.67
CA ASP A 43 37.23 1.84 11.60
C ASP A 43 37.46 2.44 12.96
N LYS A 44 36.44 2.65 13.76
CA LYS A 44 36.46 3.22 15.11
C LYS A 44 37.44 4.41 15.33
N LEU A 45 36.92 5.51 15.81
CA LEU A 45 37.80 6.58 16.30
C LEU A 45 38.56 6.15 17.54
N VAL A 46 39.88 6.38 17.53
CA VAL A 46 40.74 6.04 18.63
C VAL A 46 41.23 7.32 19.33
N PHE A 47 40.66 7.60 20.48
CA PHE A 47 41.04 8.72 21.33
C PHE A 47 42.17 8.31 22.29
N LEU A 48 43.12 9.19 22.51
CA LEU A 48 44.30 8.95 23.38
C LEU A 48 44.33 9.95 24.54
N LYS A 49 45.02 9.56 25.63
CA LYS A 49 45.36 10.43 26.77
C LYS A 49 44.12 11.18 27.34
N GLN A 50 44.14 12.53 27.27
CA GLN A 50 43.07 13.36 27.86
C GLN A 50 41.75 13.20 27.10
N ASP A 51 41.82 13.08 25.78
CA ASP A 51 40.60 12.90 24.98
C ASP A 51 39.94 11.52 25.24
N ALA A 52 40.76 10.48 25.49
CA ALA A 52 40.25 9.18 25.94
C ALA A 52 39.53 9.29 27.29
N LYS A 53 40.05 10.10 28.21
CA LYS A 53 39.38 10.34 29.49
C LYS A 53 38.06 11.09 29.29
N THR A 54 38.03 12.09 28.44
CA THR A 54 36.79 12.83 28.11
C THR A 54 35.74 11.91 27.53
N MET A 55 36.10 10.99 26.61
CA MET A 55 35.19 10.02 26.05
C MET A 55 34.65 9.03 27.11
N LYS A 56 35.53 8.62 28.03
CA LYS A 56 35.11 7.78 29.15
C LYS A 56 34.14 8.52 30.08
N ASP A 57 34.44 9.77 30.42
CA ASP A 57 33.60 10.61 31.28
C ASP A 57 32.20 10.82 30.66
N PHE A 58 32.08 10.99 29.33
CA PHE A 58 30.80 11.04 28.62
C PHE A 58 30.04 9.72 28.72
N PHE A 59 30.70 8.59 28.45
CA PHE A 59 30.06 7.28 28.55
C PHE A 59 29.59 6.96 29.99
N GLU A 60 30.42 7.30 30.98
CA GLU A 60 30.05 7.05 32.39
C GLU A 60 28.93 7.97 32.89
N SER A 61 28.78 9.18 32.33
CA SER A 61 27.74 10.14 32.73
C SER A 61 26.40 9.94 32.01
N GLU A 62 26.40 9.55 30.75
CA GLU A 62 25.23 9.54 29.88
C GLU A 62 24.90 8.16 29.31
N GLY A 63 25.83 7.20 29.39
CA GLY A 63 25.65 5.84 28.91
C GLY A 63 25.65 5.71 27.40
N VAL A 64 25.04 4.61 26.91
CA VAL A 64 25.02 4.26 25.48
C VAL A 64 24.20 5.25 24.65
N ASN A 65 23.19 5.87 25.25
CA ASN A 65 22.29 6.81 24.57
C ASN A 65 22.81 8.25 24.54
N SER A 66 24.07 8.48 24.90
CA SER A 66 24.69 9.80 24.88
C SER A 66 24.72 10.40 23.46
N GLU A 67 24.16 11.60 23.30
CA GLU A 67 24.10 12.33 22.02
C GLU A 67 25.25 13.34 21.87
N ASN A 68 26.48 12.90 22.02
CA ASN A 68 27.62 13.78 21.86
C ASN A 68 27.89 14.10 20.39
N THR A 69 27.72 15.36 20.00
CA THR A 69 27.95 15.80 18.63
C THR A 69 29.44 15.81 18.30
N PHE A 70 29.78 15.33 17.12
CA PHE A 70 31.11 15.33 16.58
C PHE A 70 31.18 16.15 15.28
N LYS A 71 32.14 17.06 15.17
CA LYS A 71 32.31 17.88 13.97
C LYS A 71 33.76 17.86 13.53
N ILE A 72 33.97 17.63 12.24
CA ILE A 72 35.27 17.75 11.55
C ILE A 72 35.25 19.00 10.68
N LYS A 73 36.25 19.84 10.81
CA LYS A 73 36.51 20.96 9.90
C LYS A 73 37.80 20.74 9.15
N LYS A 74 37.77 21.03 7.86
CA LYS A 74 38.96 20.97 6.97
C LYS A 74 39.39 22.36 6.55
N LEU A 75 40.71 22.60 6.53
CA LEU A 75 41.26 23.85 6.02
C LEU A 75 41.07 23.90 4.50
N ASN A 76 40.27 24.83 4.02
CA ASN A 76 40.26 25.22 2.62
C ASN A 76 41.46 26.16 2.38
N VAL A 77 42.47 25.62 1.72
CA VAL A 77 43.72 26.34 1.51
C VAL A 77 43.54 27.58 0.62
N SER A 78 42.66 27.51 -0.37
CA SER A 78 42.39 28.61 -1.30
C SER A 78 41.68 29.79 -0.64
N MET A 79 40.80 29.51 0.34
CA MET A 79 40.07 30.54 1.11
C MET A 79 40.71 30.88 2.44
N SER A 80 41.76 30.18 2.86
CA SER A 80 42.42 30.33 4.15
C SER A 80 41.46 30.23 5.36
N CYS A 81 40.36 29.47 5.23
CA CYS A 81 39.35 29.27 6.28
C CYS A 81 39.10 27.78 6.51
N TYR A 82 38.52 27.47 7.68
CA TYR A 82 38.06 26.12 7.97
C TYR A 82 36.58 25.97 7.59
N GLU A 83 36.32 25.03 6.71
CA GLU A 83 34.94 24.66 6.32
C GLU A 83 34.48 23.42 7.06
N ASP A 84 33.18 23.34 7.33
CA ASP A 84 32.58 22.15 7.91
C ASP A 84 32.66 20.99 6.91
N PHE A 85 33.43 19.97 7.28
CA PHE A 85 33.63 18.79 6.44
C PHE A 85 32.59 17.71 6.77
N GLN A 86 32.39 17.48 8.06
CA GLN A 86 31.48 16.48 8.54
C GLN A 86 30.93 16.85 9.91
N THR A 87 29.66 16.57 10.13
CA THR A 87 29.01 16.54 11.43
C THR A 87 28.43 15.13 11.66
N GLY A 88 28.44 14.68 12.89
CA GLY A 88 27.91 13.37 13.26
C GLY A 88 27.72 13.30 14.77
N VAL A 89 27.37 12.12 15.25
CA VAL A 89 27.23 11.80 16.66
C VAL A 89 28.22 10.69 17.00
N ILE A 90 28.80 10.74 18.20
CA ILE A 90 29.62 9.66 18.70
C ILE A 90 28.68 8.53 19.13
N ASP A 91 28.90 7.35 18.55
CA ASP A 91 28.14 6.14 18.90
C ASP A 91 28.93 5.30 19.91
N PHE A 92 28.35 5.15 21.08
CA PHE A 92 28.93 4.35 22.16
C PHE A 92 28.49 2.87 22.14
N TYR A 93 27.74 2.40 21.14
CA TYR A 93 27.33 1.01 21.05
C TYR A 93 28.51 0.02 21.04
N ASN A 94 29.59 0.39 20.35
CA ASN A 94 30.82 -0.38 20.27
C ASN A 94 31.94 0.21 21.13
N TYR A 95 31.61 0.95 22.19
CA TYR A 95 32.57 1.56 23.11
C TYR A 95 33.54 0.56 23.67
N LYS A 96 34.83 0.91 23.67
CA LYS A 96 35.89 0.03 24.21
C LYS A 96 37.00 0.85 24.87
N GLU A 97 37.32 0.52 26.10
CA GLU A 97 38.47 1.03 26.84
C GLU A 97 39.63 0.08 26.75
N VAL A 98 40.85 0.63 26.63
CA VAL A 98 42.09 -0.14 26.66
C VAL A 98 43.01 0.45 27.73
N TYR A 99 43.47 -0.39 28.63
CA TYR A 99 44.34 -0.03 29.74
C TYR A 99 45.71 -0.66 29.57
N ASN A 100 46.76 -0.03 30.15
CA ASN A 100 48.10 -0.62 30.26
C ASN A 100 48.22 -1.51 31.46
N ASN A 101 49.39 -2.16 31.62
CA ASN A 101 49.67 -3.06 32.75
C ASN A 101 49.63 -2.37 34.14
N ASN A 102 49.64 -1.04 34.20
CA ASN A 102 49.51 -0.24 35.40
C ASN A 102 48.12 0.30 35.66
N ASN A 103 47.10 -0.27 34.98
CA ASN A 103 45.70 0.16 35.04
C ASN A 103 45.47 1.63 34.62
N LYS A 104 46.39 2.22 33.81
CA LYS A 104 46.17 3.53 33.21
C LYS A 104 45.42 3.39 31.88
N LEU A 105 44.37 4.19 31.70
CA LEU A 105 43.67 4.31 30.42
C LEU A 105 44.63 4.75 29.32
N LEU A 106 44.78 3.94 28.28
CA LEU A 106 45.62 4.20 27.13
C LEU A 106 44.80 4.83 26.01
N LYS A 107 43.66 4.23 25.68
CA LYS A 107 42.81 4.69 24.59
C LYS A 107 41.37 4.30 24.82
N VAL A 108 40.49 5.04 24.17
CA VAL A 108 39.08 4.73 24.00
C VAL A 108 38.79 4.62 22.49
N GLU A 109 38.07 3.59 22.12
CA GLU A 109 37.60 3.34 20.76
C GLU A 109 36.09 3.54 20.73
N VAL A 110 35.58 4.36 19.78
CA VAL A 110 34.14 4.61 19.54
C VAL A 110 33.86 4.69 18.06
N ASP A 111 32.63 4.46 17.68
CA ASP A 111 32.20 4.69 16.31
C ASP A 111 31.69 6.14 16.13
N ILE A 112 31.70 6.63 14.90
CA ILE A 112 30.97 7.84 14.52
C ILE A 112 29.87 7.42 13.59
N VAL A 113 28.69 7.87 13.91
CA VAL A 113 27.55 7.80 13.03
C VAL A 113 27.44 9.13 12.29
N GLY A 114 27.19 9.06 11.00
CA GLY A 114 27.06 10.22 10.12
C GLY A 114 25.95 11.17 10.57
N ASN A 115 25.48 12.05 9.69
CA ASN A 115 24.44 13.01 10.02
C ASN A 115 23.30 12.35 10.82
N SER A 116 23.01 12.90 12.00
CA SER A 116 22.06 12.32 12.94
C SER A 116 20.69 12.03 12.32
N GLU A 117 20.19 12.92 11.46
CA GLU A 117 18.89 12.80 10.80
C GLU A 117 18.86 11.66 9.78
N GLN A 118 19.90 11.54 8.94
CA GLN A 118 20.00 10.45 7.96
C GLN A 118 20.04 9.09 8.65
N GLN A 119 20.81 8.98 9.72
CA GLN A 119 20.92 7.73 10.47
C GLN A 119 19.63 7.41 11.20
N LYS A 120 19.02 8.39 11.85
CA LYS A 120 17.72 8.22 12.53
C LYS A 120 16.65 7.71 11.56
N ILE A 121 16.57 8.28 10.36
CA ILE A 121 15.65 7.79 9.32
C ILE A 121 15.99 6.35 8.94
N LYS A 122 17.25 6.06 8.59
CA LYS A 122 17.68 4.72 8.16
C LYS A 122 17.45 3.62 9.22
N THR A 123 17.53 3.98 10.49
CA THR A 123 17.33 3.03 11.60
C THR A 123 15.88 2.89 12.04
N ARG A 124 15.02 3.84 11.66
CA ARG A 124 13.61 3.89 12.08
C ARG A 124 12.62 3.82 10.91
N GLU A 125 13.10 3.68 9.67
CA GLU A 125 12.28 3.75 8.46
C GLU A 125 11.22 2.65 8.34
N ASP A 126 11.42 1.52 9.01
CA ASP A 126 10.52 0.35 9.02
C ASP A 126 9.67 0.25 10.29
N LEU A 127 9.78 1.22 11.22
CA LEU A 127 8.93 1.24 12.40
C LEU A 127 7.53 1.73 12.05
N ASP A 128 6.51 1.00 12.53
CA ASP A 128 5.13 1.46 12.47
C ASP A 128 4.91 2.55 13.52
N LEU A 129 4.63 3.76 13.06
CA LEU A 129 4.43 4.95 13.88
C LEU A 129 2.98 5.41 13.81
N LYS A 130 2.46 5.90 14.94
CA LYS A 130 1.10 6.43 15.04
C LYS A 130 1.05 7.84 14.49
N ILE A 131 0.20 8.05 13.49
CA ILE A 131 0.02 9.33 12.81
C ILE A 131 -0.95 10.20 13.60
N GLY A 132 -0.60 11.47 13.79
CA GLY A 132 -1.46 12.45 14.44
C GLY A 132 -1.40 12.48 15.97
N ARG A 133 -0.77 11.48 16.59
CA ARG A 133 -0.71 11.38 18.05
C ARG A 133 0.55 12.04 18.61
N ASN A 134 0.33 13.01 19.48
CA ASN A 134 1.37 13.53 20.36
C ASN A 134 1.29 12.73 21.68
N THR A 135 2.14 11.73 21.86
CA THR A 135 1.93 10.68 22.89
C THR A 135 2.55 10.99 24.24
N SER A 136 3.37 12.04 24.37
CA SER A 136 3.95 12.38 25.67
C SER A 136 4.32 13.86 25.79
N VAL A 137 4.47 14.32 27.05
CA VAL A 137 4.98 15.66 27.39
C VAL A 137 6.44 15.84 26.89
N GLU A 138 7.13 14.74 26.58
CA GLU A 138 8.49 14.75 26.04
C GLU A 138 8.55 15.03 24.54
N ASP A 139 7.45 14.81 23.80
CA ASP A 139 7.38 15.01 22.34
C ASP A 139 7.04 16.46 21.94
N GLN A 140 7.58 17.45 22.63
CA GLN A 140 7.39 18.86 22.26
C GLN A 140 7.97 19.22 20.89
N ASN A 141 8.78 18.32 20.31
CA ASN A 141 9.45 18.49 19.02
C ASN A 141 8.70 17.92 17.84
N ILE A 142 7.45 17.48 18.01
CA ILE A 142 6.62 16.91 16.96
C ILE A 142 5.38 17.76 16.79
N ASN A 143 5.03 18.09 15.56
CA ASN A 143 3.80 18.80 15.24
C ASN A 143 2.60 17.86 15.36
N THR A 144 1.57 18.28 16.10
CA THR A 144 0.30 17.57 16.13
C THR A 144 -0.45 17.81 14.83
N ILE A 145 -0.86 16.77 14.18
CA ILE A 145 -1.71 16.84 12.99
C ILE A 145 -3.09 16.28 13.30
N SER A 146 -4.10 16.83 12.66
CA SER A 146 -5.48 16.38 12.80
C SER A 146 -5.96 15.73 11.51
N PRO A 147 -6.77 14.68 11.59
CA PRO A 147 -7.36 14.10 10.39
C PRO A 147 -8.32 15.10 9.74
N ILE A 148 -8.35 15.07 8.43
CA ILE A 148 -9.39 15.71 7.61
C ILE A 148 -10.60 14.80 7.52
N ASN A 149 -11.79 15.39 7.37
CA ASN A 149 -12.99 14.65 7.04
C ASN A 149 -13.16 14.60 5.51
N VAL A 150 -13.21 13.39 4.93
CA VAL A 150 -13.33 13.18 3.50
C VAL A 150 -14.72 12.68 3.18
N LYS A 151 -15.47 13.42 2.38
CA LYS A 151 -16.73 12.98 1.81
C LYS A 151 -16.49 11.92 0.76
N TYR A 152 -17.27 10.87 0.86
CA TYR A 152 -17.20 9.74 -0.04
C TYR A 152 -18.61 9.35 -0.49
N LYS A 153 -18.80 9.23 -1.77
CA LYS A 153 -20.01 8.67 -2.33
C LYS A 153 -19.74 7.31 -2.94
N THR A 154 -20.35 6.28 -2.38
CA THR A 154 -20.22 4.92 -2.91
C THR A 154 -20.85 4.82 -4.30
N ARG A 155 -20.40 3.84 -5.05
CA ARG A 155 -20.96 3.51 -6.37
C ARG A 155 -21.96 2.38 -6.27
N PRO A 156 -22.93 2.27 -7.20
CA PRO A 156 -23.68 1.04 -7.33
C PRO A 156 -22.73 -0.14 -7.57
N LEU A 157 -22.91 -1.21 -6.83
CA LEU A 157 -22.05 -2.39 -6.90
C LEU A 157 -22.91 -3.63 -7.10
N LYS A 158 -22.64 -4.38 -8.18
CA LYS A 158 -23.25 -5.69 -8.37
C LYS A 158 -22.45 -6.72 -7.57
N LEU A 159 -23.13 -7.41 -6.68
CA LEU A 159 -22.56 -8.46 -5.84
C LEU A 159 -23.18 -9.82 -6.22
N GLU A 160 -22.37 -10.86 -6.13
CA GLU A 160 -22.78 -12.24 -6.37
C GLU A 160 -22.35 -13.09 -5.18
N ALA A 161 -23.27 -13.95 -4.76
CA ALA A 161 -23.05 -14.87 -3.67
C ALA A 161 -23.67 -16.23 -3.99
N PHE A 162 -23.28 -17.25 -3.28
CA PHE A 162 -23.90 -18.57 -3.39
C PHE A 162 -23.96 -19.30 -2.04
N SER A 163 -24.96 -20.13 -1.88
CA SER A 163 -25.10 -21.09 -0.78
C SER A 163 -25.08 -22.51 -1.33
N GLY A 164 -24.31 -23.39 -0.73
CA GLY A 164 -24.34 -24.82 -1.04
C GLY A 164 -25.57 -25.50 -0.41
N ILE A 165 -26.03 -26.55 -1.04
CA ILE A 165 -27.00 -27.48 -0.48
C ILE A 165 -26.25 -28.77 -0.17
N ALA A 166 -26.34 -29.22 1.09
CA ALA A 166 -25.66 -30.46 1.50
C ALA A 166 -26.43 -31.69 1.06
N ASP A 167 -25.74 -32.78 0.79
CA ASP A 167 -26.32 -34.09 0.73
C ASP A 167 -26.98 -34.44 2.07
N ALA A 168 -28.29 -34.68 2.07
CA ALA A 168 -29.04 -34.98 3.26
C ALA A 168 -30.17 -35.97 3.00
N TYR A 169 -30.34 -36.86 3.95
CA TYR A 169 -31.37 -37.89 3.90
C TYR A 169 -32.43 -37.67 4.99
N LEU A 170 -33.66 -37.52 4.60
CA LEU A 170 -34.80 -37.30 5.50
C LEU A 170 -35.83 -38.41 5.38
N ASN A 171 -36.16 -39.04 6.51
CA ASN A 171 -37.32 -39.95 6.62
C ASN A 171 -38.49 -39.19 7.15
N VAL A 172 -39.58 -39.16 6.42
CA VAL A 172 -40.80 -38.47 6.81
C VAL A 172 -41.93 -39.45 6.99
N ALA A 173 -42.51 -39.50 8.19
CA ALA A 173 -43.67 -40.31 8.52
C ALA A 173 -44.87 -39.41 8.82
N ILE A 174 -46.01 -39.65 8.14
CA ILE A 174 -47.26 -38.95 8.38
C ILE A 174 -48.28 -39.94 8.84
N PRO A 175 -48.97 -39.70 10.00
CA PRO A 175 -49.99 -40.60 10.50
C PRO A 175 -51.19 -40.76 9.53
N ASP A 176 -51.78 -41.97 9.51
CA ASP A 176 -52.87 -42.32 8.65
C ASP A 176 -54.08 -41.38 8.85
N GLY A 177 -54.69 -40.93 7.74
CA GLY A 177 -55.96 -40.26 7.70
C GLY A 177 -55.98 -38.75 7.89
N GLN A 178 -54.80 -38.10 7.94
CA GLN A 178 -54.69 -36.63 7.98
C GLN A 178 -54.00 -36.08 6.72
N LEU A 179 -54.68 -35.20 5.98
CA LEU A 179 -54.06 -34.32 5.03
C LEU A 179 -53.18 -33.36 5.81
N SER A 180 -51.88 -33.47 5.63
CA SER A 180 -50.97 -32.55 6.28
C SER A 180 -49.92 -32.01 5.29
N ASN A 181 -49.66 -30.72 5.41
CA ASN A 181 -48.52 -30.09 4.75
C ASN A 181 -47.31 -30.23 5.67
N ARG A 182 -46.24 -30.76 5.14
CA ARG A 182 -44.96 -30.81 5.84
C ARG A 182 -44.00 -29.87 5.17
N ASP A 183 -43.53 -28.89 5.93
CA ASP A 183 -42.47 -27.96 5.52
C ASP A 183 -41.13 -28.58 5.89
N LEU A 184 -40.36 -29.00 4.90
CA LEU A 184 -39.03 -29.56 5.08
C LEU A 184 -37.98 -28.48 4.78
N THR A 185 -37.12 -28.22 5.73
CA THR A 185 -36.05 -27.26 5.54
C THR A 185 -35.03 -27.83 4.58
N ILE A 186 -34.64 -27.06 3.56
CA ILE A 186 -33.58 -27.41 2.64
C ILE A 186 -32.24 -27.25 3.38
N PRO A 187 -31.38 -28.28 3.39
CA PRO A 187 -30.13 -28.28 4.15
C PRO A 187 -29.08 -27.41 3.47
N THR A 188 -29.15 -26.11 3.65
CA THR A 188 -28.18 -25.17 3.12
C THR A 188 -26.90 -25.18 3.95
N GLN A 189 -25.76 -25.15 3.27
CA GLN A 189 -24.42 -25.00 3.86
C GLN A 189 -23.87 -23.60 3.57
N GLU A 190 -23.05 -23.11 4.49
CA GLU A 190 -22.27 -21.92 4.28
C GLU A 190 -21.18 -22.18 3.24
N THR A 191 -21.09 -21.32 2.25
CA THR A 191 -20.16 -21.53 1.16
C THR A 191 -19.30 -20.35 0.81
N ASN A 192 -19.74 -19.13 1.01
CA ASN A 192 -18.88 -17.99 0.85
C ASN A 192 -19.16 -16.86 1.84
N ASN A 193 -18.07 -16.33 2.39
CA ASN A 193 -18.10 -15.14 3.22
C ASN A 193 -18.31 -13.89 2.37
N ASN A 194 -19.53 -13.67 1.92
CA ASN A 194 -19.84 -12.36 1.39
C ASN A 194 -20.12 -11.40 2.54
N ILE A 195 -19.44 -10.27 2.57
CA ILE A 195 -19.49 -9.22 3.59
C ILE A 195 -20.91 -8.69 3.85
N LEU A 196 -21.81 -8.93 2.93
CA LEU A 196 -23.15 -8.34 2.91
C LEU A 196 -24.26 -9.34 3.21
N PHE A 197 -23.94 -10.63 3.26
CA PHE A 197 -24.84 -11.67 3.69
C PHE A 197 -24.43 -12.19 5.05
N TYR A 198 -25.10 -11.73 6.09
CA TYR A 198 -24.94 -12.32 7.41
C TYR A 198 -25.69 -13.64 7.46
N GLN A 199 -24.96 -14.69 7.72
CA GLN A 199 -25.52 -15.90 8.25
C GLN A 199 -25.91 -15.64 9.69
N ASN A 200 -27.18 -15.47 9.94
CA ASN A 200 -27.68 -15.61 11.28
C ASN A 200 -27.78 -17.10 11.61
N ALA A 201 -26.89 -17.58 12.40
CA ALA A 201 -26.76 -18.98 12.81
C ALA A 201 -27.93 -19.50 13.64
N ALA A 202 -29.09 -18.93 13.58
CA ALA A 202 -30.23 -19.46 14.33
C ALA A 202 -31.58 -18.83 13.98
N LEU A 203 -32.13 -19.22 12.89
CA LEU A 203 -33.57 -19.42 12.88
C LEU A 203 -33.89 -20.80 13.52
N GLY A 204 -33.49 -21.01 14.76
CA GLY A 204 -33.77 -22.19 15.54
C GLY A 204 -33.39 -23.53 14.88
N THR A 205 -33.03 -24.49 15.68
CA THR A 205 -33.09 -25.91 15.32
C THR A 205 -34.53 -26.24 15.09
N THR A 206 -34.98 -26.25 13.84
CA THR A 206 -36.32 -26.77 13.53
C THR A 206 -36.27 -28.26 13.75
N VAL A 207 -36.79 -28.71 14.87
CA VAL A 207 -37.12 -30.13 15.06
C VAL A 207 -38.21 -30.40 14.04
N ILE A 208 -37.86 -31.12 12.98
CA ILE A 208 -38.87 -31.62 12.03
C ILE A 208 -39.69 -32.63 12.81
N ASP A 209 -40.87 -32.23 13.24
CA ASP A 209 -41.82 -33.10 13.95
C ASP A 209 -42.06 -34.36 13.13
N GLY A 210 -41.64 -35.52 13.63
CA GLY A 210 -41.87 -36.81 13.00
C GLY A 210 -40.66 -37.43 12.28
N VAL A 211 -39.47 -36.86 12.33
CA VAL A 211 -38.27 -37.49 11.77
C VAL A 211 -37.65 -38.44 12.78
N SER A 212 -37.60 -39.70 12.45
CA SER A 212 -36.87 -40.72 13.21
C SER A 212 -35.39 -40.68 12.80
N GLY A 213 -34.60 -40.01 13.61
CA GLY A 213 -33.14 -39.90 13.42
C GLY A 213 -32.66 -38.47 13.29
N GLY A 214 -32.62 -37.78 14.39
CA GLY A 214 -32.34 -36.37 14.58
C GLY A 214 -31.11 -35.77 13.89
N LEU A 215 -31.25 -35.47 12.61
CA LEU A 215 -30.37 -34.50 11.95
C LEU A 215 -30.94 -33.10 12.20
N LEU A 216 -30.26 -32.32 13.02
CA LEU A 216 -30.54 -30.91 13.22
C LEU A 216 -29.93 -30.14 12.05
N PHE A 217 -30.75 -29.64 11.13
CA PHE A 217 -30.30 -28.70 10.11
C PHE A 217 -30.41 -27.29 10.66
N GLN A 218 -29.33 -26.53 10.55
CA GLN A 218 -29.33 -25.13 10.84
C GLN A 218 -29.93 -24.38 9.64
N GLU A 219 -31.06 -23.74 9.84
CA GLU A 219 -31.65 -22.89 8.79
C GLU A 219 -30.72 -21.68 8.58
N MET A 220 -30.21 -21.54 7.36
CA MET A 220 -29.41 -20.39 6.96
C MET A 220 -30.32 -19.41 6.25
N SER A 221 -30.34 -18.19 6.72
CA SER A 221 -31.14 -17.12 6.14
C SER A 221 -30.29 -16.07 5.50
N LEU A 222 -30.70 -15.62 4.34
CA LEU A 222 -30.22 -14.38 3.73
C LEU A 222 -30.87 -13.21 4.46
N ARG A 223 -30.05 -12.26 4.91
CA ARG A 223 -30.57 -11.08 5.59
C ARG A 223 -30.04 -9.81 4.91
N GLN A 224 -30.97 -8.91 4.62
CA GLN A 224 -30.62 -7.57 4.16
C GLN A 224 -30.23 -6.68 5.36
N HIS A 225 -29.03 -6.08 5.31
CA HIS A 225 -28.52 -5.27 6.41
C HIS A 225 -28.48 -3.78 6.13
N SER A 226 -28.58 -3.36 4.87
CA SER A 226 -28.32 -1.99 4.48
C SER A 226 -29.55 -1.32 3.88
N GLU A 227 -29.84 -0.09 4.33
CA GLU A 227 -30.83 0.77 3.68
C GLU A 227 -30.43 1.18 2.26
N THR A 228 -29.19 0.90 1.89
CA THR A 228 -28.60 1.24 0.61
C THR A 228 -28.61 0.11 -0.41
N GLN A 229 -29.10 -1.07 -0.02
CA GLN A 229 -29.25 -2.18 -0.96
C GLN A 229 -30.46 -1.95 -1.88
N ASP A 230 -30.32 -2.40 -3.12
CA ASP A 230 -31.48 -2.59 -3.99
C ASP A 230 -32.35 -3.69 -3.38
N THR A 231 -33.65 -3.46 -3.32
CA THR A 231 -34.61 -4.43 -2.79
C THR A 231 -34.78 -5.62 -3.72
N ASN A 232 -34.32 -5.54 -4.96
CA ASN A 232 -34.47 -6.61 -5.94
C ASN A 232 -33.23 -7.51 -5.98
N ILE A 233 -33.42 -8.77 -5.56
CA ILE A 233 -32.36 -9.78 -5.61
C ILE A 233 -32.72 -10.78 -6.71
N SER A 234 -31.78 -11.00 -7.64
CA SER A 234 -31.90 -12.09 -8.60
C SER A 234 -31.47 -13.40 -7.93
N LEU A 235 -32.31 -14.40 -8.04
CA LEU A 235 -32.12 -15.74 -7.49
C LEU A 235 -32.08 -16.74 -8.63
N GLU A 236 -31.10 -17.63 -8.60
CA GLU A 236 -30.99 -18.75 -9.52
C GLU A 236 -30.58 -19.99 -8.73
N PHE A 237 -31.40 -21.02 -8.79
CA PHE A 237 -31.06 -22.29 -8.17
C PHE A 237 -31.66 -23.47 -8.93
N ASN A 238 -30.98 -24.60 -8.76
CA ASN A 238 -31.41 -25.92 -9.15
C ASN A 238 -31.23 -26.83 -7.94
N ILE A 239 -32.33 -27.30 -7.33
CA ILE A 239 -32.31 -28.16 -6.17
C ILE A 239 -32.72 -29.56 -6.61
N ASP A 240 -31.75 -30.46 -6.66
CA ASP A 240 -31.99 -31.86 -7.01
C ASP A 240 -32.26 -32.67 -5.74
N PHE A 241 -33.29 -33.50 -5.80
CA PHE A 241 -33.65 -34.42 -4.72
C PHE A 241 -34.29 -35.69 -5.23
N ASP A 242 -34.05 -36.77 -4.54
CA ASP A 242 -34.72 -38.05 -4.78
C ASP A 242 -35.88 -38.22 -3.81
N TYR A 243 -37.08 -38.48 -4.36
CA TYR A 243 -38.25 -38.81 -3.61
C TYR A 243 -38.57 -40.30 -3.77
N ASN A 244 -38.67 -41.00 -2.66
CA ASN A 244 -39.04 -42.42 -2.65
C ASN A 244 -40.20 -42.66 -1.67
N SER A 245 -41.31 -43.15 -2.20
CA SER A 245 -42.44 -43.59 -1.39
C SER A 245 -42.19 -45.00 -0.87
N LEU A 246 -42.38 -45.17 0.44
CA LEU A 246 -42.25 -46.49 1.08
C LEU A 246 -43.61 -47.22 1.14
N ASN A 247 -44.69 -46.60 0.68
CA ASN A 247 -46.01 -47.21 0.59
C ASN A 247 -46.31 -47.64 -0.83
N ALA A 248 -47.15 -48.67 -0.96
CA ALA A 248 -47.52 -49.24 -2.25
C ALA A 248 -48.41 -48.31 -3.11
N ILE A 249 -48.94 -47.24 -2.55
CA ILE A 249 -49.75 -46.23 -3.22
C ILE A 249 -49.08 -44.86 -2.96
N PRO A 250 -48.72 -44.12 -3.99
CA PRO A 250 -48.18 -42.75 -3.81
C PRO A 250 -49.26 -41.88 -3.17
N ALA A 251 -49.02 -41.42 -1.97
CA ALA A 251 -49.95 -40.58 -1.23
C ALA A 251 -49.49 -39.11 -1.17
N VAL A 252 -48.48 -38.76 -1.95
CA VAL A 252 -48.06 -37.39 -2.13
C VAL A 252 -48.91 -36.72 -3.19
N ASN A 253 -49.56 -35.62 -2.83
CA ASN A 253 -50.46 -34.88 -3.70
C ASN A 253 -49.75 -33.73 -4.44
N ALA A 254 -48.74 -33.18 -3.83
CA ALA A 254 -47.87 -32.18 -4.45
C ALA A 254 -46.55 -31.99 -3.66
N ILE A 255 -45.48 -31.71 -4.37
CA ILE A 255 -44.21 -31.23 -3.83
C ILE A 255 -44.02 -29.80 -4.35
N LYS A 256 -43.83 -28.87 -3.46
CA LYS A 256 -43.70 -27.44 -3.79
C LYS A 256 -42.46 -26.86 -3.16
N LEU A 257 -41.64 -26.16 -3.95
CA LEU A 257 -40.63 -25.30 -3.41
C LEU A 257 -41.25 -23.98 -2.96
N LYS A 258 -41.00 -23.61 -1.72
CA LYS A 258 -41.56 -22.44 -1.07
C LYS A 258 -40.47 -21.57 -0.52
N MET A 259 -40.57 -20.27 -0.71
CA MET A 259 -39.75 -19.28 -0.08
C MET A 259 -40.52 -18.57 1.01
N GLN A 260 -39.93 -18.42 2.17
CA GLN A 260 -40.54 -17.71 3.30
C GLN A 260 -39.61 -16.59 3.74
N SER A 261 -40.18 -15.46 4.10
CA SER A 261 -39.41 -14.34 4.63
C SER A 261 -39.85 -13.99 6.06
N TYR A 262 -38.88 -13.55 6.82
CA TYR A 262 -38.99 -13.16 8.23
C TYR A 262 -38.25 -11.89 8.49
N THR A 263 -38.76 -11.02 9.38
CA THR A 263 -37.99 -9.92 9.96
C THR A 263 -37.45 -10.31 11.33
N TYR A 264 -36.32 -9.75 11.70
CA TYR A 264 -35.64 -9.96 12.99
C TYR A 264 -35.47 -8.65 13.73
N ASP A 265 -36.03 -8.56 14.93
CA ASP A 265 -36.00 -7.37 15.78
C ASP A 265 -34.85 -7.33 16.80
N GLY A 266 -33.89 -8.27 16.68
CA GLY A 266 -32.79 -8.47 17.65
C GLY A 266 -33.08 -9.60 18.66
N VAL A 267 -34.30 -10.03 18.80
CA VAL A 267 -34.73 -11.08 19.73
C VAL A 267 -35.60 -12.12 19.06
N ASN A 268 -36.58 -11.68 18.25
CA ASN A 268 -37.61 -12.56 17.66
C ASN A 268 -37.62 -12.47 16.13
N PHE A 269 -37.93 -13.58 15.50
CA PHE A 269 -38.26 -13.64 14.09
C PHE A 269 -39.75 -13.51 13.89
N THR A 270 -40.19 -12.55 13.08
CA THR A 270 -41.57 -12.34 12.72
C THR A 270 -41.77 -12.72 11.26
N PHE A 271 -42.68 -13.64 11.01
CA PHE A 271 -43.05 -14.05 9.65
C PHE A 271 -43.65 -12.87 8.86
N VAL A 272 -43.14 -12.64 7.66
CA VAL A 272 -43.56 -11.56 6.78
C VAL A 272 -44.40 -12.10 5.65
N ASN A 273 -43.87 -13.05 4.88
CA ASN A 273 -44.51 -13.53 3.67
C ASN A 273 -44.09 -14.97 3.32
N SER A 274 -44.91 -15.65 2.56
CA SER A 274 -44.56 -16.91 1.92
C SER A 274 -45.12 -17.01 0.52
N GLY A 275 -44.32 -17.47 -0.41
CA GLY A 275 -44.70 -17.71 -1.79
C GLY A 275 -44.28 -19.10 -2.25
N ILE A 276 -45.12 -19.74 -3.06
CA ILE A 276 -44.73 -20.94 -3.79
C ILE A 276 -43.87 -20.46 -4.95
N ILE A 277 -42.64 -20.99 -5.06
CA ILE A 277 -41.73 -20.66 -6.14
C ILE A 277 -41.99 -21.58 -7.33
N GLU A 278 -42.10 -22.89 -7.06
CA GLU A 278 -42.29 -23.90 -8.08
C GLU A 278 -43.09 -25.08 -7.51
N GLN A 279 -43.91 -25.70 -8.34
CA GLN A 279 -44.50 -27.00 -8.07
C GLN A 279 -43.73 -28.05 -8.84
N VAL A 280 -43.17 -29.01 -8.12
CA VAL A 280 -42.34 -30.08 -8.68
C VAL A 280 -43.22 -31.29 -9.01
N ASP A 281 -42.78 -32.15 -9.90
CA ASP A 281 -43.44 -33.40 -10.25
C ASP A 281 -43.59 -34.32 -9.01
N GLU A 282 -44.72 -35.01 -8.92
CA GLU A 282 -45.11 -35.83 -7.77
C GLU A 282 -44.66 -37.30 -7.90
N ASP A 283 -44.03 -37.64 -9.03
CA ASP A 283 -43.60 -39.01 -9.31
C ASP A 283 -42.36 -39.40 -8.44
N PRO A 284 -42.38 -40.63 -7.88
CA PRO A 284 -41.19 -41.15 -7.19
C PRO A 284 -39.97 -41.21 -8.12
N GLY A 285 -38.84 -40.80 -7.59
CA GLY A 285 -37.56 -40.80 -8.31
C GLY A 285 -36.79 -39.52 -8.11
N THR A 286 -35.91 -39.23 -9.05
CA THR A 286 -35.11 -38.00 -9.06
C THR A 286 -35.96 -36.83 -9.58
N ASN A 287 -36.05 -35.82 -8.81
CA ASN A 287 -36.78 -34.57 -9.10
C ASN A 287 -35.85 -33.37 -8.98
N SER A 288 -36.19 -32.31 -9.70
CA SER A 288 -35.46 -31.03 -9.65
C SER A 288 -36.41 -29.89 -9.45
N ALA A 289 -36.09 -29.01 -8.52
CA ALA A 289 -36.77 -27.73 -8.37
C ALA A 289 -35.86 -26.63 -8.92
N ASN A 290 -36.30 -25.98 -9.99
CA ASN A 290 -35.53 -24.95 -10.69
C ASN A 290 -36.21 -23.60 -10.54
N PHE A 291 -35.44 -22.58 -10.23
CA PHE A 291 -35.92 -21.21 -10.20
C PHE A 291 -34.90 -20.26 -10.74
N SER A 292 -35.34 -19.31 -11.58
CA SER A 292 -34.57 -18.14 -11.99
C SER A 292 -35.53 -16.95 -12.02
N GLY A 293 -35.28 -15.98 -11.16
CA GLY A 293 -36.18 -14.83 -11.04
C GLY A 293 -35.68 -13.79 -10.05
N THR A 294 -36.51 -12.77 -9.84
CA THR A 294 -36.18 -11.66 -8.94
C THR A 294 -37.15 -11.66 -7.75
N TYR A 295 -36.60 -11.50 -6.56
CA TYR A 295 -37.35 -11.32 -5.33
C TYR A 295 -37.13 -9.90 -4.78
N ASN A 296 -38.25 -9.27 -4.36
CA ASN A 296 -38.18 -7.96 -3.70
C ASN A 296 -37.94 -8.15 -2.19
N PHE A 297 -36.75 -7.82 -1.75
CA PHE A 297 -36.22 -8.10 -0.43
C PHE A 297 -36.15 -6.83 0.40
N GLN A 298 -36.86 -6.81 1.53
CA GLN A 298 -36.93 -5.63 2.38
C GLN A 298 -35.77 -5.59 3.41
N LYS A 299 -35.47 -4.40 3.92
CA LYS A 299 -34.50 -4.23 4.99
C LYS A 299 -34.86 -5.12 6.19
N ASP A 300 -33.82 -5.76 6.78
CA ASP A 300 -33.93 -6.69 7.90
C ASP A 300 -34.79 -7.93 7.65
N GLU A 301 -35.18 -8.17 6.40
CA GLU A 301 -35.88 -9.38 5.99
C GLU A 301 -34.85 -10.52 5.80
N SER A 302 -35.24 -11.70 6.23
CA SER A 302 -34.47 -12.95 6.06
C SER A 302 -35.25 -13.93 5.19
N LEU A 303 -34.60 -14.57 4.24
CA LEU A 303 -35.18 -15.56 3.34
C LEU A 303 -34.81 -16.97 3.77
N VAL A 304 -35.81 -17.86 3.78
CA VAL A 304 -35.64 -19.29 4.05
C VAL A 304 -36.31 -20.08 2.94
N TYR A 305 -35.68 -21.14 2.50
CA TYR A 305 -36.20 -22.04 1.47
C TYR A 305 -36.70 -23.33 2.10
N ARG A 306 -37.92 -23.75 1.72
CA ARG A 306 -38.51 -24.97 2.22
C ARG A 306 -39.10 -25.80 1.09
N LEU A 307 -38.97 -27.11 1.21
CA LEU A 307 -39.68 -28.06 0.39
C LEU A 307 -40.96 -28.42 1.13
N VAL A 308 -42.11 -28.08 0.57
CA VAL A 308 -43.42 -28.39 1.14
C VAL A 308 -43.99 -29.62 0.46
N VAL A 309 -44.22 -30.66 1.24
CA VAL A 309 -44.84 -31.89 0.75
C VAL A 309 -46.28 -31.96 1.24
N GLU A 310 -47.20 -31.89 0.31
CA GLU A 310 -48.64 -32.10 0.56
C GLU A 310 -48.97 -33.58 0.37
N CYS A 311 -49.34 -34.27 1.42
CA CYS A 311 -49.62 -35.70 1.35
C CYS A 311 -50.73 -36.16 2.30
N SER A 312 -51.38 -37.26 1.93
CA SER A 312 -52.39 -37.96 2.73
C SER A 312 -51.86 -39.34 3.11
N ALA A 313 -51.45 -39.52 4.35
CA ALA A 313 -50.92 -40.77 4.90
C ALA A 313 -49.77 -41.41 4.09
N ALA A 314 -48.56 -41.02 4.36
CA ALA A 314 -47.41 -41.55 3.66
C ALA A 314 -46.18 -41.73 4.58
N LEU A 315 -45.44 -42.78 4.29
CA LEU A 315 -44.05 -42.91 4.70
C LEU A 315 -43.20 -42.69 3.46
N PHE A 316 -42.36 -41.67 3.46
CA PHE A 316 -41.50 -41.37 2.32
C PHE A 316 -40.13 -40.89 2.77
N THR A 317 -39.17 -40.96 1.87
CA THR A 317 -37.81 -40.45 2.05
C THR A 317 -37.54 -39.40 1.01
N ILE A 318 -36.82 -38.36 1.42
CA ILE A 318 -36.25 -37.36 0.52
C ILE A 318 -34.75 -37.32 0.77
N THR A 319 -33.97 -37.44 -0.31
CA THR A 319 -32.52 -37.30 -0.29
C THR A 319 -32.18 -36.10 -1.15
N PHE A 320 -31.62 -35.02 -0.53
CA PHE A 320 -31.09 -33.86 -1.25
C PHE A 320 -29.74 -34.20 -1.81
N GLN A 321 -29.45 -33.75 -3.02
CA GLN A 321 -28.16 -33.86 -3.66
C GLN A 321 -27.41 -32.55 -3.53
N GLU A 322 -26.05 -32.61 -3.57
CA GLU A 322 -25.21 -31.44 -3.50
C GLU A 322 -25.50 -30.50 -4.68
N SER A 323 -25.88 -29.27 -4.37
CA SER A 323 -26.19 -28.23 -5.36
C SER A 323 -25.94 -26.83 -4.78
N THR A 324 -26.20 -25.80 -5.57
CA THR A 324 -25.95 -24.41 -5.17
C THR A 324 -27.13 -23.50 -5.45
N ILE A 325 -27.30 -22.50 -4.58
CA ILE A 325 -28.21 -21.37 -4.78
C ILE A 325 -27.33 -20.14 -5.06
N ASN A 326 -27.51 -19.53 -6.23
CA ASN A 326 -26.81 -18.34 -6.63
C ASN A 326 -27.65 -17.08 -6.40
N TYR A 327 -27.04 -16.05 -5.87
CA TYR A 327 -27.65 -14.76 -5.61
C TYR A 327 -26.89 -13.66 -6.34
N SER A 328 -27.63 -12.69 -6.87
CA SER A 328 -27.05 -11.49 -7.46
C SER A 328 -27.94 -10.30 -7.12
N TYR A 329 -27.33 -9.23 -6.62
CA TYR A 329 -28.03 -8.00 -6.24
C TYR A 329 -27.15 -6.79 -6.43
N ASN A 330 -27.79 -5.60 -6.49
CA ASN A 330 -27.09 -4.34 -6.57
C ASN A 330 -27.17 -3.62 -5.23
N GLU A 331 -26.06 -3.14 -4.76
CA GLU A 331 -26.03 -2.13 -3.72
C GLU A 331 -26.11 -0.74 -4.33
N LEU A 332 -26.96 0.11 -3.75
CA LEU A 332 -27.14 1.48 -4.19
C LEU A 332 -25.96 2.35 -3.71
N SER A 333 -25.78 3.48 -4.38
CA SER A 333 -24.83 4.49 -3.92
C SER A 333 -25.38 5.25 -2.71
N PHE A 334 -24.52 5.53 -1.75
CA PHE A 334 -24.83 6.36 -0.59
C PHE A 334 -23.72 7.33 -0.29
N ASP A 335 -24.06 8.45 0.35
CA ASP A 335 -23.11 9.44 0.82
C ASP A 335 -22.60 9.06 2.21
N SER A 336 -21.31 9.23 2.45
CA SER A 336 -20.66 8.94 3.72
C SER A 336 -19.44 9.82 3.93
N GLU A 337 -18.86 9.76 5.10
CA GLU A 337 -17.63 10.48 5.44
C GLU A 337 -16.67 9.53 6.17
N HIS A 338 -15.38 9.85 6.12
CA HIS A 338 -14.36 9.13 6.88
C HIS A 338 -13.16 10.02 7.17
N SER A 339 -12.43 9.68 8.22
CA SER A 339 -11.20 10.37 8.58
C SER A 339 -10.04 9.93 7.71
N SER A 340 -9.18 10.88 7.33
CA SER A 340 -7.93 10.64 6.59
C SER A 340 -6.91 11.70 6.96
N PHE A 341 -5.65 11.47 6.64
CA PHE A 341 -4.59 12.47 6.76
C PHE A 341 -4.02 12.80 5.37
N LEU A 342 -3.78 14.08 5.08
CA LEU A 342 -3.13 14.45 3.83
C LEU A 342 -1.67 14.05 3.83
N ILE A 343 -1.16 13.72 2.66
CA ILE A 343 0.14 13.08 2.49
C ILE A 343 1.31 13.94 3.00
N TYR A 344 1.25 15.27 2.84
CA TYR A 344 2.29 16.17 3.32
C TYR A 344 2.45 16.05 4.85
N GLU A 345 1.32 16.11 5.57
CA GLU A 345 1.27 16.02 7.02
C GLU A 345 1.71 14.64 7.52
N VAL A 346 1.40 13.57 6.77
CA VAL A 346 1.84 12.23 7.12
C VAL A 346 3.37 12.12 7.01
N PHE A 347 3.96 12.60 5.92
CA PHE A 347 5.43 12.63 5.80
C PHE A 347 6.07 13.50 6.87
N GLN A 348 5.53 14.71 7.08
CA GLN A 348 6.04 15.62 8.11
C GLN A 348 6.03 14.94 9.49
N ASN A 349 4.91 14.35 9.88
CA ASN A 349 4.75 13.71 11.18
C ASN A 349 5.68 12.49 11.35
N LEU A 350 5.78 11.62 10.33
CA LEU A 350 6.71 10.49 10.34
C LEU A 350 8.16 10.93 10.47
N ILE A 351 8.58 11.91 9.66
CA ILE A 351 9.95 12.42 9.66
C ILE A 351 10.28 13.10 11.00
N GLU A 352 9.37 13.88 11.55
CA GLU A 352 9.53 14.51 12.86
C GLU A 352 9.66 13.48 13.98
N GLN A 353 8.82 12.43 13.97
CA GLN A 353 8.93 11.33 14.93
C GLN A 353 10.26 10.55 14.80
N MET A 354 10.75 10.34 13.57
CA MET A 354 12.01 9.65 13.36
C MET A 354 13.24 10.49 13.73
N THR A 355 13.19 11.81 13.50
CA THR A 355 14.34 12.71 13.67
C THR A 355 14.34 13.44 15.01
N ASP A 356 13.21 13.48 15.71
CA ASP A 356 12.94 14.29 16.90
C ASP A 356 13.09 15.82 16.64
N LYS A 357 12.76 16.27 15.41
CA LYS A 357 12.88 17.68 14.98
C LYS A 357 11.64 18.12 14.21
N LYS A 358 11.14 19.33 14.54
CA LYS A 358 10.00 19.96 13.85
C LYS A 358 10.40 20.61 12.54
N ASP A 359 9.43 20.70 11.64
CA ASP A 359 9.47 21.50 10.42
C ASP A 359 10.68 21.22 9.52
N VAL A 360 11.20 19.98 9.55
CA VAL A 360 12.35 19.58 8.74
C VAL A 360 11.98 19.06 7.35
N PHE A 361 10.70 18.74 7.13
CA PHE A 361 10.23 18.25 5.83
C PHE A 361 9.92 19.37 4.86
N GLN A 362 10.23 19.18 3.58
CA GLN A 362 9.87 20.05 2.45
C GLN A 362 9.57 19.23 1.22
N SER A 363 8.54 19.65 0.46
CA SER A 363 8.21 19.05 -0.84
C SER A 363 7.31 19.98 -1.66
N ASP A 364 7.73 20.35 -2.85
CA ASP A 364 6.88 21.03 -3.82
C ASP A 364 5.86 20.05 -4.45
N LEU A 365 6.21 18.77 -4.53
CA LEU A 365 5.34 17.71 -5.05
C LEU A 365 4.08 17.53 -4.19
N PHE A 366 4.23 17.56 -2.86
CA PHE A 366 3.16 17.34 -1.90
C PHE A 366 2.68 18.63 -1.22
N GLY A 367 3.40 19.74 -1.41
CA GLY A 367 3.13 21.04 -0.80
C GLY A 367 1.79 21.63 -1.28
N ARG A 368 1.20 22.50 -0.46
CA ARG A 368 -0.06 23.17 -0.74
C ARG A 368 0.01 24.66 -0.41
N ILE A 369 -0.86 25.43 -1.03
CA ILE A 369 -0.94 26.89 -0.83
C ILE A 369 -1.22 27.23 0.66
N ASP A 370 -2.06 26.45 1.34
CA ASP A 370 -2.36 26.63 2.77
C ASP A 370 -1.16 26.40 3.69
N LEU A 371 -0.16 25.63 3.22
CA LEU A 371 1.13 25.41 3.88
C LEU A 371 2.20 26.46 3.52
N GLY A 372 1.85 27.46 2.70
CA GLY A 372 2.75 28.54 2.29
C GLY A 372 3.50 28.30 0.98
N TYR A 373 3.16 27.25 0.24
CA TYR A 373 3.71 27.01 -1.11
C TYR A 373 3.04 27.94 -2.14
N THR A 374 3.72 28.17 -3.26
CA THR A 374 3.23 29.08 -4.32
C THR A 374 2.06 28.49 -5.11
N ALA A 375 1.95 27.18 -5.14
CA ALA A 375 0.88 26.43 -5.80
C ALA A 375 0.73 25.07 -5.12
N ASP A 376 -0.41 24.42 -5.34
CA ASP A 376 -0.62 23.05 -4.91
C ASP A 376 0.23 22.10 -5.77
N GLY A 377 0.96 21.21 -5.11
CA GLY A 377 1.79 20.22 -5.76
C GLY A 377 0.97 19.17 -6.51
N LEU A 378 1.60 18.54 -7.50
CA LEU A 378 0.96 17.52 -8.34
C LEU A 378 0.33 16.37 -7.53
N ALA A 379 0.91 16.02 -6.39
CA ALA A 379 0.47 14.94 -5.51
C ALA A 379 -0.06 15.42 -4.16
N SER A 380 -0.38 16.71 -4.03
CA SER A 380 -0.89 17.31 -2.78
C SER A 380 -2.24 16.74 -2.35
N GLY A 381 -3.07 16.30 -3.31
CA GLY A 381 -4.39 15.72 -3.10
C GLY A 381 -4.37 14.22 -2.81
N ILE A 382 -3.34 13.69 -2.16
CA ILE A 382 -3.32 12.32 -1.68
C ILE A 382 -3.67 12.29 -0.20
N ALA A 383 -4.64 11.46 0.16
CA ALA A 383 -5.02 11.18 1.54
C ALA A 383 -4.64 9.75 1.94
N VAL A 384 -4.21 9.57 3.18
CA VAL A 384 -3.85 8.30 3.79
C VAL A 384 -4.89 7.97 4.85
N THR A 385 -5.43 6.76 4.81
CA THR A 385 -6.45 6.27 5.75
C THR A 385 -6.24 4.78 6.01
N ASN A 386 -7.02 4.20 6.92
CA ASN A 386 -7.04 2.75 7.15
C ASN A 386 -8.46 2.19 7.10
N GLY A 387 -8.59 0.88 7.15
CA GLY A 387 -9.89 0.22 7.08
C GLY A 387 -10.80 0.57 8.24
N LEU A 388 -10.27 0.80 9.44
CA LEU A 388 -11.06 1.22 10.61
C LEU A 388 -11.68 2.61 10.40
N PHE A 389 -10.91 3.58 9.90
CA PHE A 389 -11.44 4.91 9.55
C PHE A 389 -12.47 4.82 8.41
N LEU A 390 -12.18 4.03 7.37
CA LEU A 390 -13.09 3.87 6.24
C LEU A 390 -14.47 3.36 6.67
N ARG A 391 -14.52 2.42 7.58
CA ARG A 391 -15.79 1.85 8.06
C ARG A 391 -16.37 2.55 9.28
N ASN A 392 -15.76 3.66 9.74
CA ASN A 392 -16.15 4.40 10.95
C ASN A 392 -16.27 3.47 12.18
N ALA A 393 -15.27 2.59 12.37
CA ALA A 393 -15.26 1.65 13.48
C ALA A 393 -15.10 2.37 14.81
N GLU A 394 -15.76 1.84 15.84
CA GLU A 394 -15.54 2.21 17.24
C GLU A 394 -14.84 1.04 17.93
N LEU A 395 -13.74 1.31 18.61
CA LEU A 395 -13.03 0.27 19.35
C LEU A 395 -13.82 -0.08 20.64
N SER A 396 -13.84 -1.37 20.98
CA SER A 396 -14.64 -1.90 22.10
C SER A 396 -14.25 -1.33 23.47
N ASP A 397 -13.03 -0.84 23.62
CA ASP A 397 -12.48 -0.21 24.84
C ASP A 397 -12.72 1.31 24.88
N GLY A 398 -13.28 1.88 23.81
CA GLY A 398 -13.55 3.32 23.66
C GLY A 398 -12.30 4.13 23.31
N ASP A 399 -11.19 3.50 23.01
CA ASP A 399 -10.01 4.18 22.51
C ASP A 399 -10.25 4.76 21.10
N PRO A 400 -9.64 5.89 20.76
CA PRO A 400 -9.78 6.44 19.41
C PRO A 400 -9.09 5.53 18.38
N VAL A 401 -9.72 5.38 17.22
CA VAL A 401 -9.08 4.73 16.08
C VAL A 401 -7.82 5.50 15.68
N GLU A 402 -6.74 4.80 15.46
CA GLU A 402 -5.44 5.36 15.08
C GLU A 402 -5.03 4.90 13.68
N LEU A 403 -4.27 5.73 12.99
CA LEU A 403 -3.58 5.37 11.76
C LEU A 403 -2.13 5.05 12.11
N GLU A 404 -1.71 3.82 11.84
CA GLU A 404 -0.30 3.43 11.93
C GLU A 404 0.29 3.30 10.52
N ALA A 405 1.48 3.86 10.33
CA ALA A 405 2.19 3.80 9.07
C ALA A 405 3.70 3.80 9.31
N ASN A 406 4.47 3.18 8.40
CA ASN A 406 5.92 3.32 8.40
C ASN A 406 6.41 4.11 7.18
N PHE A 407 7.52 4.79 7.38
CA PHE A 407 8.09 5.67 6.37
C PHE A 407 8.51 4.91 5.11
N GLN A 408 9.13 3.75 5.26
CA GLN A 408 9.66 2.97 4.15
C GLN A 408 8.55 2.50 3.20
N ASP A 409 7.46 1.94 3.74
CA ASP A 409 6.35 1.45 2.93
C ASP A 409 5.57 2.61 2.27
N LEU A 410 5.41 3.74 2.98
CA LEU A 410 4.82 4.95 2.42
C LEU A 410 5.67 5.48 1.27
N TYR A 411 6.97 5.70 1.51
CA TYR A 411 7.90 6.18 0.49
C TYR A 411 7.95 5.25 -0.72
N LYS A 412 8.09 3.93 -0.51
CA LYS A 412 8.13 2.93 -1.60
C LYS A 412 6.84 2.92 -2.42
N SER A 413 5.68 3.08 -1.77
CA SER A 413 4.40 3.17 -2.47
C SER A 413 4.34 4.39 -3.39
N LEU A 414 4.68 5.56 -2.86
CA LEU A 414 4.66 6.80 -3.63
C LEU A 414 5.81 6.88 -4.65
N ASN A 415 6.97 6.30 -4.35
CA ASN A 415 8.05 6.15 -5.31
C ASN A 415 7.63 5.28 -6.51
N SER A 416 6.89 4.20 -6.26
CA SER A 416 6.32 3.37 -7.35
C SER A 416 5.35 4.17 -8.22
N ILE A 417 4.59 5.11 -7.64
CA ILE A 417 3.61 5.93 -8.34
C ILE A 417 4.28 7.08 -9.10
N TYR A 418 5.17 7.85 -8.44
CA TYR A 418 5.68 9.13 -8.96
C TYR A 418 7.16 9.13 -9.33
N GLY A 419 7.94 8.11 -8.95
CA GLY A 419 9.38 8.08 -9.15
C GLY A 419 10.09 9.13 -8.29
N LEU A 420 10.18 8.89 -7.00
CA LEU A 420 10.67 9.87 -6.02
C LEU A 420 12.19 9.89 -5.87
N SER A 421 12.69 11.00 -5.35
CA SER A 421 14.05 11.21 -4.83
C SER A 421 13.96 11.92 -3.48
N MET A 422 14.78 11.50 -2.51
CA MET A 422 14.88 12.12 -1.20
C MET A 422 16.32 12.55 -0.92
N TRP A 423 16.54 13.80 -0.54
CA TRP A 423 17.87 14.30 -0.17
C TRP A 423 17.82 15.26 1.00
N PHE A 424 18.99 15.54 1.55
CA PHE A 424 19.17 16.43 2.69
C PHE A 424 19.81 17.73 2.23
N ASP A 425 19.18 18.86 2.53
CA ASP A 425 19.73 20.20 2.34
C ASP A 425 19.83 20.91 3.69
N GLY A 426 21.03 20.90 4.27
CA GLY A 426 21.25 21.32 5.65
C GLY A 426 20.45 20.43 6.63
N GLU A 427 19.52 21.03 7.32
CA GLU A 427 18.61 20.33 8.25
C GLU A 427 17.28 19.92 7.60
N LYS A 428 17.04 20.33 6.35
CA LYS A 428 15.81 20.03 5.63
C LYS A 428 15.90 18.70 4.89
N ILE A 429 14.79 17.99 4.87
CA ILE A 429 14.62 16.74 4.15
C ILE A 429 13.62 17.00 3.03
N ASN A 430 14.10 16.83 1.80
CA ASN A 430 13.32 17.11 0.59
C ASN A 430 12.90 15.80 -0.06
N ILE A 431 11.64 15.71 -0.47
CA ILE A 431 11.12 14.59 -1.27
C ILE A 431 10.43 15.16 -2.50
N GLU A 432 10.98 14.88 -3.69
CA GLU A 432 10.47 15.36 -4.97
C GLU A 432 10.47 14.25 -6.02
N ARG A 433 9.89 14.51 -7.19
CA ARG A 433 10.03 13.57 -8.30
C ARG A 433 11.49 13.51 -8.73
N ARG A 434 11.99 12.31 -8.97
CA ARG A 434 13.36 12.07 -9.44
C ARG A 434 13.69 12.84 -10.72
N ALA A 435 12.72 12.95 -11.63
CA ALA A 435 12.90 13.68 -12.88
C ALA A 435 13.18 15.18 -12.68
N ASP A 436 12.73 15.76 -11.56
CA ASP A 436 12.83 17.19 -11.27
C ASP A 436 14.09 17.57 -10.48
N VAL A 437 14.81 16.59 -9.92
CA VAL A 437 16.00 16.85 -9.08
C VAL A 437 17.32 16.90 -9.85
N PHE A 438 17.29 16.69 -11.14
CA PHE A 438 18.49 16.84 -11.97
C PHE A 438 18.68 18.31 -12.36
N GLY A 439 19.68 18.96 -11.74
CA GLY A 439 20.02 20.35 -12.00
C GLY A 439 20.49 20.60 -13.43
N THR A 440 20.50 21.87 -13.81
CA THR A 440 20.92 22.31 -15.15
C THR A 440 22.19 23.15 -15.13
N ASN A 441 22.66 23.61 -13.97
CA ASN A 441 23.89 24.38 -13.86
C ASN A 441 25.08 23.49 -14.20
N GLU A 442 26.00 24.01 -15.04
CA GLU A 442 27.18 23.28 -15.46
C GLU A 442 28.38 23.67 -14.62
N ILE A 443 29.00 22.71 -13.99
CA ILE A 443 30.19 22.89 -13.16
C ILE A 443 31.37 22.17 -13.81
N GLU A 444 32.45 22.89 -14.10
CA GLU A 444 33.65 22.32 -14.71
C GLU A 444 34.53 21.67 -13.66
N ILE A 445 34.97 20.44 -13.98
CA ILE A 445 35.94 19.67 -13.20
C ILE A 445 37.13 19.25 -14.09
N GLU A 446 38.32 19.18 -13.50
CA GLU A 446 39.54 18.77 -14.19
C GLU A 446 40.01 17.41 -13.66
N PRO A 447 39.64 16.31 -14.28
CA PRO A 447 40.01 14.98 -13.82
C PRO A 447 41.48 14.66 -14.14
N GLN A 448 42.16 13.99 -13.20
CA GLN A 448 43.53 13.52 -13.38
C GLN A 448 43.62 12.15 -14.03
N GLU A 449 42.72 11.24 -13.67
CA GLU A 449 42.57 9.91 -14.27
C GLU A 449 41.10 9.71 -14.62
N ILE A 450 40.84 9.08 -15.76
CA ILE A 450 39.47 8.88 -16.25
C ILE A 450 39.28 7.40 -16.63
N SER A 451 38.23 6.77 -16.11
CA SER A 451 37.76 5.49 -16.60
C SER A 451 36.26 5.52 -16.82
N ARG A 452 35.76 4.66 -17.69
CA ARG A 452 34.34 4.55 -18.01
C ARG A 452 33.89 3.09 -17.96
N GLU A 453 32.77 2.82 -17.28
CA GLU A 453 32.26 1.46 -17.15
C GLU A 453 30.74 1.41 -17.27
N LEU A 454 30.22 0.25 -17.63
CA LEU A 454 28.77 0.02 -17.69
C LEU A 454 28.19 -0.22 -16.31
N PHE A 455 27.14 0.52 -15.97
CA PHE A 455 26.44 0.38 -14.70
C PHE A 455 25.28 -0.60 -14.82
N THR A 456 25.58 -1.88 -14.67
CA THR A 456 24.61 -2.97 -14.91
C THR A 456 23.44 -3.00 -13.93
N LYS A 457 23.57 -2.35 -12.75
CA LYS A 457 22.48 -2.30 -11.76
C LYS A 457 21.22 -1.58 -12.27
N LEU A 458 21.36 -0.66 -13.23
CA LEU A 458 20.25 0.08 -13.82
C LEU A 458 19.74 -0.53 -15.14
N LEU A 459 20.19 -1.71 -15.50
CA LEU A 459 19.74 -2.41 -16.69
C LEU A 459 18.68 -3.44 -16.32
N TYR A 460 17.42 -3.07 -16.37
CA TYR A 460 16.31 -3.93 -15.96
C TYR A 460 15.81 -4.78 -17.12
N THR A 461 15.69 -6.09 -16.89
CA THR A 461 15.15 -7.05 -17.85
C THR A 461 13.67 -7.34 -17.64
N ASN A 462 13.23 -7.30 -16.39
CA ASN A 462 11.85 -7.52 -16.01
C ASN A 462 11.37 -6.36 -15.14
N ILE A 463 10.18 -5.88 -15.42
CA ILE A 463 9.55 -4.76 -14.70
C ILE A 463 8.20 -5.23 -14.22
N LYS A 464 7.96 -5.11 -12.92
CA LYS A 464 6.64 -5.25 -12.31
C LYS A 464 6.17 -3.90 -11.87
N VAL A 465 4.93 -3.56 -12.20
CA VAL A 465 4.35 -2.27 -11.83
C VAL A 465 2.87 -2.44 -11.52
N GLY A 466 2.37 -1.70 -10.55
CA GLY A 466 0.96 -1.70 -10.21
C GLY A 466 0.68 -1.64 -8.72
N ASN A 467 -0.53 -2.03 -8.38
CA ASN A 467 -1.09 -1.80 -7.07
C ASN A 467 -1.16 -3.10 -6.26
N LYS A 468 -0.76 -3.00 -4.98
CA LYS A 468 -1.02 -4.07 -4.01
C LYS A 468 -2.52 -4.32 -3.94
N GLN A 469 -2.92 -5.57 -4.02
CA GLN A 469 -4.32 -5.96 -4.07
C GLN A 469 -4.76 -6.71 -2.81
N ILE A 470 -6.02 -6.50 -2.44
CA ILE A 470 -6.76 -7.35 -1.52
C ILE A 470 -7.54 -8.37 -2.37
N LYS A 471 -7.57 -9.62 -1.95
CA LYS A 471 -8.40 -10.63 -2.61
C LYS A 471 -9.88 -10.31 -2.36
N TYR A 472 -10.64 -10.23 -3.45
CA TYR A 472 -12.09 -10.12 -3.44
C TYR A 472 -12.68 -11.43 -3.89
N GLU A 473 -13.57 -11.95 -3.07
CA GLU A 473 -14.36 -13.13 -3.39
C GLU A 473 -15.79 -12.65 -3.63
N ASN A 474 -16.40 -13.17 -4.70
CA ASN A 474 -17.85 -12.97 -4.96
C ASN A 474 -18.28 -11.52 -5.28
N THR A 475 -17.40 -10.70 -5.80
CA THR A 475 -17.76 -9.37 -6.28
C THR A 475 -17.47 -9.22 -7.77
N ASN A 476 -18.37 -8.57 -8.49
CA ASN A 476 -18.16 -8.14 -9.86
C ASN A 476 -17.43 -6.78 -9.87
N GLY A 477 -16.12 -6.81 -9.76
CA GLY A 477 -15.30 -5.61 -9.73
C GLY A 477 -13.92 -5.86 -10.33
N THR A 478 -13.77 -6.96 -11.06
CA THR A 478 -12.48 -7.41 -11.58
C THR A 478 -11.96 -6.62 -12.77
N ASN A 479 -12.78 -5.73 -13.34
CA ASN A 479 -12.44 -4.92 -14.51
C ASN A 479 -11.87 -3.54 -14.14
N GLU A 480 -11.38 -3.36 -12.93
CA GLU A 480 -10.61 -2.17 -12.57
C GLU A 480 -9.16 -2.26 -13.08
N TYR A 481 -8.58 -1.07 -13.35
CA TYR A 481 -7.15 -0.95 -13.66
C TYR A 481 -6.24 -1.39 -12.49
N ASN A 482 -6.81 -1.68 -11.33
CA ASN A 482 -6.15 -2.04 -10.10
C ASN A 482 -5.55 -3.46 -10.16
N THR A 483 -4.37 -3.56 -10.73
CA THR A 483 -3.67 -4.82 -11.00
C THR A 483 -2.16 -4.64 -10.94
N ILE A 484 -1.43 -5.74 -11.07
CA ILE A 484 0.01 -5.76 -11.28
C ILE A 484 0.29 -6.21 -12.71
N LEU A 485 0.92 -5.33 -13.48
CA LEU A 485 1.40 -5.62 -14.82
C LEU A 485 2.87 -6.06 -14.78
N GLN A 486 3.21 -6.95 -15.70
CA GLN A 486 4.59 -7.40 -15.89
C GLN A 486 5.01 -7.14 -17.34
N PHE A 487 6.22 -6.60 -17.47
CA PHE A 487 6.84 -6.29 -18.74
C PHE A 487 8.23 -6.90 -18.81
N SER A 488 8.65 -7.25 -20.01
CA SER A 488 10.04 -7.60 -20.31
C SER A 488 10.69 -6.57 -21.21
N SER A 489 11.97 -6.31 -20.96
CA SER A 489 12.78 -5.47 -21.83
C SER A 489 13.50 -6.34 -22.89
N PRO A 490 13.89 -5.77 -24.05
CA PRO A 490 14.66 -6.51 -25.08
C PRO A 490 16.13 -6.75 -24.69
N LEU A 491 16.57 -6.36 -23.51
CA LEU A 491 17.95 -6.52 -23.06
C LEU A 491 18.32 -8.00 -22.91
N ARG A 492 19.45 -8.39 -23.52
CA ARG A 492 19.96 -9.77 -23.46
C ARG A 492 21.10 -9.88 -22.45
N ILE A 493 20.77 -9.66 -21.19
CA ILE A 493 21.70 -9.70 -20.06
C ILE A 493 21.17 -10.62 -18.97
N LYS A 494 21.97 -10.83 -17.91
CA LYS A 494 21.48 -11.52 -16.70
C LYS A 494 20.23 -10.83 -16.15
N ALA A 495 19.27 -11.61 -15.71
CA ALA A 495 18.02 -11.13 -15.16
C ALA A 495 18.25 -10.11 -14.02
N ASN A 496 17.63 -8.96 -14.17
CA ASN A 496 17.59 -7.88 -13.19
C ASN A 496 16.16 -7.33 -13.16
N ASN A 497 15.58 -7.25 -11.99
CA ASN A 497 14.17 -6.93 -11.79
C ASN A 497 14.01 -5.51 -11.24
N LEU A 498 13.06 -4.76 -11.79
CA LEU A 498 12.54 -3.53 -11.21
C LEU A 498 11.14 -3.82 -10.66
N ASP A 499 10.96 -3.63 -9.36
CA ASP A 499 9.68 -3.83 -8.68
C ASP A 499 9.11 -2.46 -8.27
N LEU A 500 8.05 -2.06 -8.98
CA LEU A 500 7.29 -0.82 -8.77
C LEU A 500 5.87 -1.14 -8.30
N VAL A 501 5.72 -2.15 -7.44
CA VAL A 501 4.42 -2.47 -6.82
C VAL A 501 4.30 -1.70 -5.51
N THR A 502 3.16 -1.03 -5.30
CA THR A 502 2.90 -0.29 -4.06
C THR A 502 2.90 -1.21 -2.85
N LYS A 503 3.32 -0.71 -1.71
CA LYS A 503 3.27 -1.43 -0.43
C LYS A 503 1.93 -1.22 0.27
N TYR A 504 1.39 0.00 0.20
CA TYR A 504 0.06 0.33 0.66
C TYR A 504 -0.99 0.09 -0.42
N ASN A 505 -2.24 -0.04 -0.01
CA ASN A 505 -3.33 -0.34 -0.93
C ASN A 505 -3.77 0.96 -1.63
N THR A 506 -3.82 0.91 -2.94
CA THR A 506 -4.35 1.99 -3.77
C THR A 506 -5.63 1.57 -4.48
N ASP A 507 -6.06 0.43 -4.13
CA ASP A 507 -7.18 -0.34 -4.63
C ASP A 507 -8.49 0.33 -4.23
N TYR A 508 -9.18 0.81 -5.24
CA TYR A 508 -10.42 1.55 -5.07
C TYR A 508 -11.59 0.67 -4.67
N LEU A 509 -11.66 -0.55 -5.18
CA LEU A 509 -12.67 -1.51 -4.78
C LEU A 509 -12.54 -1.87 -3.30
N GLY A 510 -11.30 -1.96 -2.77
CA GLY A 510 -11.05 -2.17 -1.36
C GLY A 510 -11.58 -1.04 -0.47
N VAL A 511 -11.37 0.22 -0.90
CA VAL A 511 -11.95 1.39 -0.21
C VAL A 511 -13.47 1.30 -0.21
N GLU A 512 -14.08 1.00 -1.36
CA GLU A 512 -15.52 0.86 -1.53
C GLU A 512 -16.10 -0.21 -0.61
N LEU A 513 -15.49 -1.39 -0.59
CA LEU A 513 -15.97 -2.51 0.22
C LEU A 513 -15.75 -2.26 1.72
N ALA A 514 -14.61 -1.68 2.12
CA ALA A 514 -14.39 -1.28 3.50
C ALA A 514 -15.43 -0.24 3.95
N LYS A 515 -15.74 0.74 3.08
CA LYS A 515 -16.72 1.78 3.36
C LYS A 515 -18.14 1.24 3.55
N ARG A 516 -18.51 0.24 2.77
CA ARG A 516 -19.83 -0.41 2.90
C ARG A 516 -20.03 -1.14 4.23
N LEU A 517 -18.94 -1.59 4.85
CA LEU A 517 -19.00 -2.21 6.17
C LEU A 517 -19.38 -1.24 7.30
N SER A 518 -19.29 0.09 7.07
CA SER A 518 -19.76 1.08 8.06
C SER A 518 -21.26 0.98 8.35
N PHE A 519 -22.03 0.34 7.48
CA PHE A 519 -23.48 0.11 7.61
C PHE A 519 -23.84 -1.32 8.03
N ALA A 520 -22.83 -2.18 8.24
CA ALA A 520 -23.09 -3.52 8.75
C ALA A 520 -23.61 -3.47 10.19
N SER A 521 -24.51 -4.37 10.54
CA SER A 521 -25.11 -4.42 11.90
C SER A 521 -24.11 -4.72 13.01
N ASP A 522 -22.92 -5.13 12.66
CA ASP A 522 -21.81 -5.42 13.58
C ASP A 522 -20.52 -4.74 13.08
N ALA A 523 -20.54 -3.41 13.16
CA ALA A 523 -19.42 -2.57 12.73
C ALA A 523 -18.11 -2.81 13.52
N ASN A 524 -18.19 -3.51 14.66
CA ASN A 524 -17.08 -3.79 15.55
C ASN A 524 -16.41 -5.16 15.35
N VAL A 525 -16.90 -5.96 14.40
CA VAL A 525 -16.25 -7.23 14.04
C VAL A 525 -14.99 -6.95 13.23
N ASP A 526 -13.90 -7.63 13.57
CA ASP A 526 -12.65 -7.56 12.81
C ASP A 526 -12.85 -7.95 11.35
N THR A 527 -12.29 -7.17 10.46
CA THR A 527 -12.33 -7.42 9.03
C THR A 527 -10.94 -7.45 8.41
N LYS A 528 -10.82 -8.06 7.24
CA LYS A 528 -9.55 -8.09 6.47
C LYS A 528 -9.07 -6.72 5.98
N TYR A 529 -9.85 -5.66 6.19
CA TYR A 529 -9.51 -4.28 5.79
C TYR A 529 -8.89 -3.48 6.93
N ASP A 530 -9.13 -3.85 8.17
CA ASP A 530 -8.87 -3.01 9.36
C ASP A 530 -7.42 -2.60 9.51
N ASP A 531 -6.50 -3.53 9.31
CA ASP A 531 -5.05 -3.35 9.38
C ASP A 531 -4.43 -2.82 8.07
N LYS A 532 -5.24 -2.52 7.05
CA LYS A 532 -4.74 -2.06 5.76
C LYS A 532 -4.70 -0.55 5.69
N VAL A 533 -3.57 -0.03 5.23
CA VAL A 533 -3.41 1.38 4.88
C VAL A 533 -3.78 1.58 3.42
N PHE A 534 -4.59 2.60 3.16
CA PHE A 534 -5.06 2.99 1.83
C PHE A 534 -4.57 4.38 1.45
N LEU A 535 -4.19 4.53 0.18
CA LEU A 535 -3.90 5.81 -0.45
C LEU A 535 -5.06 6.17 -1.37
N CYS A 536 -5.67 7.32 -1.13
CA CYS A 536 -6.83 7.82 -1.89
C CYS A 536 -6.52 9.17 -2.51
N THR A 537 -7.02 9.43 -3.71
CA THR A 537 -6.99 10.77 -4.30
C THR A 537 -8.20 11.57 -3.83
N VAL A 538 -7.95 12.76 -3.31
CA VAL A 538 -8.98 13.68 -2.83
C VAL A 538 -8.81 15.05 -3.47
N GLN A 539 -9.90 15.81 -3.53
CA GLN A 539 -9.90 17.21 -3.95
C GLN A 539 -10.62 18.06 -2.91
N GLU A 540 -10.20 19.27 -2.74
CA GLU A 540 -10.91 20.24 -1.93
C GLU A 540 -11.98 20.94 -2.75
N VAL A 541 -13.23 20.88 -2.29
CA VAL A 541 -14.38 21.53 -2.89
C VAL A 541 -15.08 22.38 -1.85
N ALA A 542 -15.03 23.71 -2.01
CA ALA A 542 -15.65 24.66 -1.10
C ALA A 542 -15.30 24.45 0.40
N GLY A 543 -14.04 24.15 0.70
CA GLY A 543 -13.55 23.94 2.06
C GLY A 543 -13.83 22.55 2.64
N THR A 544 -14.27 21.62 1.82
CA THR A 544 -14.48 20.21 2.21
C THR A 544 -13.68 19.30 1.27
N TYR A 545 -13.02 18.29 1.83
CA TYR A 545 -12.36 17.28 1.01
C TYR A 545 -13.37 16.25 0.53
N GLU A 546 -13.27 15.90 -0.73
CA GLU A 546 -14.09 14.88 -1.36
C GLU A 546 -13.20 13.91 -2.12
N THR A 547 -13.51 12.62 -2.07
CA THR A 547 -12.86 11.65 -2.93
C THR A 547 -13.27 11.91 -4.36
N ILE A 548 -12.32 11.90 -5.31
CA ILE A 548 -12.61 12.07 -6.72
C ILE A 548 -13.37 10.85 -7.22
N LEU A 549 -14.67 10.98 -7.33
CA LEU A 549 -15.59 9.91 -7.67
C LEU A 549 -16.72 10.32 -8.56
N GLY A 550 -16.78 9.67 -9.68
CA GLY A 550 -17.99 9.65 -10.44
C GLY A 550 -18.85 8.42 -10.18
N LEU A 551 -20.11 8.59 -10.40
CA LEU A 551 -21.16 7.74 -9.88
C LEU A 551 -21.92 6.96 -10.96
N SER A 552 -21.56 7.11 -12.20
CA SER A 552 -22.23 6.42 -13.30
C SER A 552 -21.52 5.10 -13.61
N GLY A 553 -22.16 4.02 -13.29
CA GLY A 553 -21.69 2.67 -13.57
C GLY A 553 -20.97 2.01 -12.39
N GLY A 554 -21.26 0.76 -12.18
CA GLY A 554 -20.54 -0.09 -11.21
C GLY A 554 -19.09 -0.33 -11.62
N PHE A 555 -18.40 -1.15 -10.85
CA PHE A 555 -17.01 -1.59 -11.14
C PHE A 555 -16.89 -2.44 -12.42
N THR A 556 -17.99 -2.97 -12.92
CA THR A 556 -18.05 -3.78 -14.14
C THR A 556 -18.11 -2.91 -15.40
N LEU A 557 -16.98 -2.34 -15.75
CA LEU A 557 -16.81 -1.78 -17.09
C LEU A 557 -16.22 -2.88 -17.97
N VAL A 558 -17.07 -3.58 -18.71
CA VAL A 558 -16.65 -4.69 -19.58
C VAL A 558 -15.99 -4.13 -20.85
N GLU A 559 -16.40 -2.96 -21.29
CA GLU A 559 -15.86 -2.27 -22.47
C GLU A 559 -15.92 -0.75 -22.26
N GLY A 560 -14.91 -0.03 -22.76
CA GLY A 560 -14.92 1.43 -22.76
C GLY A 560 -13.75 2.08 -22.03
N VAL A 561 -13.87 3.37 -21.78
CA VAL A 561 -12.86 4.20 -21.14
C VAL A 561 -13.24 4.44 -19.68
N ILE A 562 -12.35 4.14 -18.76
CA ILE A 562 -12.51 4.50 -17.34
C ILE A 562 -12.11 5.98 -17.19
N LEU A 563 -13.08 6.81 -16.90
CA LEU A 563 -12.92 8.24 -16.63
C LEU A 563 -12.84 8.50 -15.11
N PRO A 564 -12.38 9.68 -14.67
CA PRO A 564 -12.44 10.10 -13.27
C PRO A 564 -13.85 10.04 -12.68
N SER A 565 -14.87 10.20 -13.54
CA SER A 565 -16.27 10.03 -13.17
C SER A 565 -16.64 8.59 -12.81
N TYR A 566 -15.82 7.60 -13.12
CA TYR A 566 -16.10 6.18 -12.88
C TYR A 566 -15.21 5.55 -11.83
N ALA A 567 -13.97 6.04 -11.66
CA ALA A 567 -13.02 5.47 -10.71
C ALA A 567 -12.15 6.55 -10.06
N GLY A 568 -11.87 6.40 -8.78
CA GLY A 568 -10.81 7.15 -8.10
C GLY A 568 -9.43 6.59 -8.39
N ASN A 569 -8.40 7.29 -7.93
CA ASN A 569 -7.00 6.85 -8.01
C ASN A 569 -6.49 6.57 -9.44
N LEU A 570 -7.06 7.19 -10.47
CA LEU A 570 -6.61 6.98 -11.86
C LEU A 570 -5.14 7.34 -12.07
N ASP A 571 -4.58 8.24 -11.23
CA ASP A 571 -3.16 8.56 -11.23
C ASP A 571 -2.28 7.35 -10.92
N PHE A 572 -2.83 6.37 -10.23
CA PHE A 572 -2.14 5.15 -9.78
C PHE A 572 -2.36 3.98 -10.74
N SER A 573 -2.84 4.24 -11.95
CA SER A 573 -2.94 3.15 -12.94
C SER A 573 -1.55 2.60 -13.27
N PRO A 574 -1.39 1.30 -13.46
CA PRO A 574 -0.07 0.69 -13.63
C PRO A 574 0.75 1.27 -14.77
N LYS A 575 0.12 1.58 -15.91
CA LYS A 575 0.84 2.19 -17.04
C LYS A 575 1.30 3.61 -16.74
N ARG A 576 0.52 4.43 -15.98
CA ARG A 576 0.98 5.76 -15.52
C ARG A 576 2.15 5.65 -14.56
N MET A 577 2.09 4.70 -13.62
CA MET A 577 3.22 4.41 -12.72
C MET A 577 4.47 4.02 -13.50
N LEU A 578 4.33 3.18 -14.54
CA LEU A 578 5.43 2.83 -15.43
C LEU A 578 6.01 4.07 -16.12
N LEU A 579 5.16 4.92 -16.68
CA LEU A 579 5.57 6.14 -17.39
C LEU A 579 6.23 7.16 -16.46
N ASN A 580 5.75 7.31 -15.23
CA ASN A 580 6.38 8.17 -14.22
C ASN A 580 7.77 7.68 -13.78
N ASN A 581 8.07 6.39 -13.93
CA ASN A 581 9.37 5.79 -13.66
C ASN A 581 10.18 5.50 -14.95
N SER A 582 9.73 6.01 -16.08
CA SER A 582 10.34 5.71 -17.39
C SER A 582 11.77 6.22 -17.54
N ASP A 583 12.17 7.24 -16.79
CA ASP A 583 13.55 7.74 -16.73
C ASP A 583 14.56 6.65 -16.34
N LEU A 584 14.21 5.77 -15.39
CA LEU A 584 15.02 4.62 -15.01
C LEU A 584 15.07 3.56 -16.11
N ILE A 585 13.93 3.33 -16.74
CA ILE A 585 13.76 2.26 -17.73
C ILE A 585 14.41 2.68 -19.03
N ASN A 586 14.15 3.90 -19.48
CA ASN A 586 14.64 4.48 -20.73
C ASN A 586 16.16 4.59 -20.78
N SER A 587 16.81 4.82 -19.64
CA SER A 587 18.27 4.90 -19.57
C SER A 587 18.97 3.70 -20.24
N ALA A 588 18.32 2.52 -20.19
CA ALA A 588 18.85 1.30 -20.80
C ALA A 588 18.68 1.23 -22.33
N PHE A 589 17.78 2.05 -22.92
CA PHE A 589 17.43 2.01 -24.33
C PHE A 589 18.12 3.09 -25.18
N TRP A 590 19.03 3.86 -24.64
CA TRP A 590 19.68 5.00 -25.30
C TRP A 590 20.27 4.73 -26.69
N LYS A 591 20.54 3.47 -27.01
CA LYS A 591 21.00 3.04 -28.35
C LYS A 591 19.91 2.36 -29.21
N ASN A 592 18.79 1.99 -28.62
CA ASN A 592 17.76 1.16 -29.25
C ASN A 592 16.38 1.84 -29.20
N GLN A 593 16.27 3.06 -29.71
CA GLN A 593 15.05 3.89 -29.64
C GLN A 593 13.84 3.34 -30.39
N THR A 594 14.00 2.30 -31.20
CA THR A 594 12.90 1.60 -31.89
C THR A 594 12.32 0.42 -31.10
N ASP A 595 12.93 0.08 -30.00
CA ASP A 595 12.49 -1.02 -29.15
C ASP A 595 11.27 -0.62 -28.30
N ALA A 596 10.64 -1.60 -27.70
CA ALA A 596 9.51 -1.44 -26.80
C ALA A 596 9.62 -2.41 -25.64
N LEU A 597 9.06 -2.05 -24.50
CA LEU A 597 8.75 -2.98 -23.44
C LEU A 597 7.62 -3.89 -23.90
N ARG A 598 7.79 -5.19 -23.75
CA ARG A 598 6.78 -6.19 -24.08
C ARG A 598 5.91 -6.43 -22.87
N PHE A 599 4.61 -6.25 -23.03
CA PHE A 599 3.63 -6.68 -22.06
C PHE A 599 3.63 -8.21 -21.99
N GLU A 600 3.82 -8.77 -20.81
CA GLU A 600 3.88 -10.22 -20.59
C GLU A 600 2.58 -10.75 -20.02
N LYS A 601 2.11 -10.13 -18.94
CA LYS A 601 0.89 -10.55 -18.26
C LYS A 601 0.39 -9.52 -17.25
N SER A 602 -0.90 -9.67 -16.90
CA SER A 602 -1.55 -9.04 -15.75
C SER A 602 -1.94 -10.10 -14.71
N GLN A 603 -2.02 -9.73 -13.45
CA GLN A 603 -2.55 -10.62 -12.42
C GLN A 603 -4.07 -10.75 -12.49
N ASN A 604 -4.76 -9.72 -12.99
CA ASN A 604 -6.20 -9.71 -13.20
C ASN A 604 -6.52 -9.31 -14.65
N LEU A 605 -7.74 -9.63 -15.09
CA LEU A 605 -8.33 -9.07 -16.31
C LEU A 605 -8.82 -7.65 -16.02
N ALA A 606 -7.88 -6.73 -15.76
CA ALA A 606 -8.19 -5.36 -15.40
C ALA A 606 -8.77 -4.58 -16.58
N ALA A 607 -9.35 -3.43 -16.29
CA ALA A 607 -9.78 -2.49 -17.30
C ALA A 607 -8.61 -2.08 -18.22
N LEU A 608 -8.90 -1.99 -19.49
CA LEU A 608 -7.91 -1.90 -20.55
C LEU A 608 -7.57 -0.48 -20.91
N VAL A 609 -8.50 0.46 -20.70
CA VAL A 609 -8.39 1.84 -21.16
C VAL A 609 -8.78 2.81 -20.07
N THR A 610 -7.92 3.78 -19.81
CA THR A 610 -8.15 4.83 -18.80
C THR A 610 -7.97 6.21 -19.39
N GLN A 611 -8.66 7.22 -18.84
CA GLN A 611 -8.48 8.63 -19.20
C GLN A 611 -8.72 9.52 -17.99
N LYS A 612 -7.77 10.41 -17.70
CA LYS A 612 -7.90 11.43 -16.65
C LYS A 612 -8.54 12.70 -17.21
N THR A 613 -9.09 13.51 -16.30
CA THR A 613 -9.56 14.86 -16.67
C THR A 613 -8.41 15.67 -17.26
N GLY A 614 -8.65 16.28 -18.43
CA GLY A 614 -7.66 17.08 -19.13
C GLY A 614 -6.72 16.30 -20.06
N GLU A 615 -6.75 14.99 -20.08
CA GLU A 615 -5.99 14.21 -21.06
C GLU A 615 -6.68 14.24 -22.43
N ALA A 616 -5.89 14.49 -23.48
CA ALA A 616 -6.40 14.56 -24.85
C ALA A 616 -6.68 13.17 -25.45
N SER A 617 -6.04 12.12 -24.92
CA SER A 617 -6.13 10.76 -25.45
C SER A 617 -6.33 9.75 -24.33
N THR A 618 -6.87 8.60 -24.68
CA THR A 618 -6.99 7.46 -23.78
C THR A 618 -5.66 6.73 -23.62
N LEU A 619 -5.44 6.12 -22.46
CA LEU A 619 -4.30 5.28 -22.16
C LEU A 619 -4.74 3.81 -22.12
N VAL A 620 -4.18 3.00 -23.02
CA VAL A 620 -4.39 1.53 -23.01
C VAL A 620 -3.42 0.90 -22.01
N GLU A 621 -3.96 0.13 -21.04
CA GLU A 621 -3.17 -0.40 -19.93
C GLU A 621 -2.39 -1.68 -20.30
N LEU A 622 -3.01 -2.60 -21.05
CA LEU A 622 -2.48 -3.95 -21.31
C LEU A 622 -1.85 -4.06 -22.70
N GLU A 623 -0.84 -3.27 -22.97
CA GLU A 623 -0.13 -3.30 -24.25
C GLU A 623 1.37 -3.07 -24.10
N ASN A 624 2.11 -3.32 -25.16
CA ASN A 624 3.52 -2.97 -25.25
C ASN A 624 3.68 -1.44 -25.13
N VAL A 625 4.77 -1.00 -24.49
CA VAL A 625 5.08 0.42 -24.33
C VAL A 625 6.29 0.75 -25.18
N ALA A 626 6.07 1.57 -26.21
CA ALA A 626 7.14 1.99 -27.08
C ALA A 626 8.10 2.97 -26.38
N TYR A 627 9.37 2.95 -26.81
CA TYR A 627 10.37 3.89 -26.29
C TYR A 627 9.88 5.36 -26.40
N SER A 628 9.21 5.70 -27.50
CA SER A 628 8.71 7.06 -27.76
C SER A 628 7.56 7.51 -26.85
N GLU A 629 6.91 6.59 -26.16
CA GLU A 629 5.87 6.90 -25.16
C GLU A 629 6.46 7.28 -23.80
N MET A 630 7.72 6.91 -23.56
CA MET A 630 8.40 7.12 -22.31
C MET A 630 9.04 8.51 -22.26
N THR A 631 9.13 9.08 -21.07
CA THR A 631 9.88 10.33 -20.86
C THR A 631 11.35 10.13 -21.23
N GLU A 632 11.96 11.09 -21.86
CA GLU A 632 13.39 11.06 -22.21
C GLU A 632 14.22 10.87 -20.94
N ALA A 633 15.18 9.93 -20.99
CA ALA A 633 16.04 9.67 -19.86
C ALA A 633 16.99 10.87 -19.61
N LYS A 634 17.22 11.18 -18.35
CA LYS A 634 18.20 12.23 -17.97
C LYS A 634 19.63 11.75 -18.04
N PHE A 635 19.84 10.43 -17.93
CA PHE A 635 21.16 9.80 -17.88
C PHE A 635 21.14 8.48 -18.66
N ILE A 636 22.33 7.98 -18.95
CA ILE A 636 22.55 6.63 -19.48
C ILE A 636 23.32 5.79 -18.45
N PRO A 637 23.18 4.45 -18.45
CA PRO A 637 23.76 3.58 -17.43
C PRO A 637 25.28 3.38 -17.63
N MET A 638 26.02 4.47 -17.70
CA MET A 638 27.47 4.51 -17.82
C MET A 638 28.04 5.34 -16.67
N LEU A 639 29.03 4.82 -15.99
CA LEU A 639 29.75 5.51 -14.92
C LEU A 639 31.11 5.99 -15.42
N TRP A 640 31.39 7.25 -15.13
CA TRP A 640 32.69 7.84 -15.26
C TRP A 640 33.33 7.91 -13.88
N ASN A 641 34.52 7.29 -13.72
CA ASN A 641 35.26 7.32 -12.47
C ASN A 641 36.53 8.19 -12.65
N PHE A 642 36.76 9.06 -11.70
CA PHE A 642 37.81 10.08 -11.75
C PHE A 642 38.62 10.11 -10.47
N LYS A 643 39.90 10.41 -10.59
CA LYS A 643 40.70 11.05 -9.53
C LYS A 643 40.71 12.54 -9.79
N VAL A 644 40.44 13.34 -8.77
CA VAL A 644 40.31 14.79 -8.87
C VAL A 644 41.11 15.51 -7.81
N SER A 645 41.37 16.80 -8.07
CA SER A 645 41.92 17.70 -7.07
C SER A 645 40.95 17.88 -5.89
N GLU A 646 41.48 18.27 -4.74
CA GLU A 646 40.69 18.63 -3.57
C GLU A 646 39.66 19.73 -3.88
N ASN A 647 40.05 20.71 -4.70
CA ASN A 647 39.16 21.82 -5.07
C ASN A 647 37.96 21.35 -5.90
N ASP A 648 38.20 20.46 -6.87
CA ASP A 648 37.09 19.92 -7.68
C ASP A 648 36.18 18.98 -6.87
N LEU A 649 36.76 18.23 -5.94
CA LEU A 649 35.97 17.44 -5.01
C LEU A 649 35.00 18.33 -4.21
N TRP A 650 35.49 19.46 -3.65
CA TRP A 650 34.63 20.39 -2.93
C TRP A 650 33.54 21.02 -3.81
N LYS A 651 33.89 21.41 -5.06
CA LYS A 651 32.85 21.86 -6.01
C LYS A 651 31.75 20.84 -6.18
N VAL A 652 32.09 19.56 -6.34
CA VAL A 652 31.14 18.49 -6.52
C VAL A 652 30.30 18.24 -5.27
N MET A 653 30.95 18.23 -4.10
CA MET A 653 30.27 17.96 -2.83
C MET A 653 29.28 19.07 -2.42
N ASN A 654 29.54 20.31 -2.84
CA ASN A 654 28.66 21.45 -2.54
C ASN A 654 27.54 21.68 -3.57
N ASN A 655 27.63 21.01 -4.73
CA ASN A 655 26.66 21.18 -5.83
C ASN A 655 26.15 19.82 -6.34
N GLN A 656 25.68 18.97 -5.43
CA GLN A 656 25.38 17.55 -5.67
C GLN A 656 24.34 17.32 -6.77
N LEU A 657 23.39 18.24 -6.94
CA LEU A 657 22.29 18.11 -7.90
C LEU A 657 22.66 18.61 -9.32
N ASP A 658 23.77 19.35 -9.45
CA ASP A 658 24.15 19.99 -10.70
C ASP A 658 24.82 19.04 -11.71
N VAL A 659 25.04 19.55 -12.93
CA VAL A 659 25.71 18.86 -14.03
C VAL A 659 27.19 19.11 -13.96
N PHE A 660 27.99 18.06 -13.98
CA PHE A 660 29.46 18.17 -14.02
C PHE A 660 29.95 17.95 -15.44
N LYS A 661 30.74 18.90 -15.96
CA LYS A 661 31.37 18.80 -17.27
C LYS A 661 32.86 18.61 -17.15
N PHE A 662 33.44 17.82 -18.06
CA PHE A 662 34.84 17.55 -18.13
C PHE A 662 35.28 17.29 -19.58
N SER A 663 36.55 17.50 -19.88
CA SER A 663 37.12 17.27 -21.18
C SER A 663 37.72 15.86 -21.31
N LEU A 664 37.40 15.18 -22.42
CA LEU A 664 37.98 13.91 -22.81
C LEU A 664 38.57 14.04 -24.21
N GLY A 665 39.89 14.37 -24.29
CA GLY A 665 40.49 14.77 -25.53
C GLY A 665 39.91 16.08 -26.07
N CYS A 666 39.30 16.06 -27.26
CA CYS A 666 38.64 17.22 -27.84
C CYS A 666 37.14 17.28 -27.51
N ASP A 667 36.58 16.27 -26.85
CA ASP A 667 35.16 16.18 -26.54
C ASP A 667 34.86 16.70 -25.12
N THR A 668 33.74 17.37 -24.96
CA THR A 668 33.17 17.70 -23.66
C THR A 668 32.14 16.63 -23.29
N LYS A 669 32.26 16.09 -22.07
CA LYS A 669 31.34 15.10 -21.52
C LYS A 669 30.63 15.68 -20.29
N TYR A 670 29.45 15.14 -19.99
CA TYR A 670 28.61 15.60 -18.91
C TYR A 670 28.13 14.41 -18.07
N GLY A 671 27.96 14.64 -16.77
CA GLY A 671 27.41 13.64 -15.87
C GLY A 671 26.82 14.25 -14.61
N TYR A 672 26.01 13.46 -13.93
CA TYR A 672 25.47 13.77 -12.60
C TYR A 672 26.24 13.00 -11.55
N LEU A 673 26.37 13.56 -10.36
CA LEU A 673 27.05 12.89 -9.27
C LEU A 673 26.37 11.55 -8.96
N TRP A 674 27.16 10.48 -8.96
CA TRP A 674 26.76 9.18 -8.43
C TRP A 674 27.38 8.95 -7.07
N LYS A 675 28.68 9.23 -6.95
CA LYS A 675 29.43 9.05 -5.71
C LYS A 675 30.63 9.99 -5.69
N ALA A 676 30.92 10.60 -4.56
CA ALA A 676 32.18 11.26 -4.28
C ALA A 676 32.77 10.72 -2.99
N GLN A 677 34.04 10.46 -2.96
CA GLN A 677 34.73 9.99 -1.76
C GLN A 677 36.07 10.67 -1.59
N ILE A 678 36.47 10.89 -0.35
CA ILE A 678 37.78 11.32 0.02
C ILE A 678 38.40 10.30 0.97
N GLN A 679 39.62 9.92 0.67
CA GLN A 679 40.48 9.13 1.55
C GLN A 679 41.90 9.58 1.40
N ASN A 680 42.58 9.90 2.49
CA ASN A 680 44.00 10.31 2.49
C ASN A 680 44.32 11.43 1.48
N ASP A 681 43.45 12.46 1.41
CA ASP A 681 43.60 13.63 0.52
C ASP A 681 43.40 13.35 -0.99
N LEU A 682 43.09 12.12 -1.37
CA LEU A 682 42.72 11.79 -2.74
C LEU A 682 41.21 11.86 -2.87
N GLY A 683 40.74 12.69 -3.79
CA GLY A 683 39.34 12.74 -4.19
C GLY A 683 39.07 11.77 -5.32
N GLU A 684 38.06 10.93 -5.12
CA GLU A 684 37.50 10.10 -6.18
C GLU A 684 36.06 10.51 -6.42
N ILE A 685 35.67 10.69 -7.67
CA ILE A 685 34.33 11.03 -8.09
C ILE A 685 33.86 10.00 -9.10
N THR A 686 32.62 9.56 -8.93
CA THR A 686 31.90 8.77 -9.92
C THR A 686 30.72 9.59 -10.40
N LEU A 687 30.60 9.80 -11.70
CA LEU A 687 29.46 10.45 -12.34
C LEU A 687 28.69 9.43 -13.17
N ILE A 688 27.35 9.50 -13.11
CA ILE A 688 26.51 8.83 -14.10
C ILE A 688 26.39 9.72 -15.32
N GLU A 689 26.63 9.17 -16.51
CA GLU A 689 26.70 9.95 -17.74
C GLU A 689 25.33 10.58 -18.08
N LYS A 690 25.33 11.92 -18.32
CA LYS A 690 24.13 12.63 -18.76
C LYS A 690 23.79 12.22 -20.19
N GLN A 691 22.52 11.98 -20.48
CA GLN A 691 22.06 11.81 -21.85
C GLN A 691 22.11 13.15 -22.58
N THR A 692 22.80 13.20 -23.71
CA THR A 692 22.98 14.38 -24.58
C THR A 692 22.36 14.16 -25.94
#